data_6f3dcca61f39ecf6bb58e64b389973ca
#
_entry.id   6f3dcca61f39ecf6bb58e64b389973ca
#
_cell.length_a   1.000
_cell.length_b   1.000
_cell.length_c   1.000
_cell.angle_alpha   90.00
_cell.angle_beta   90.00
_cell.angle_gamma   90.00
#
_symmetry.space_group_name_H-M   'P 1'
#
loop_
_entity.id
_entity.type
_entity.pdbx_description
1 polymer ?
#
loop_
_entity_poly.entity_id
_entity_poly.type
_entity_poly.pdbx_seq_one_letter_code
_entity_poly.pdbx_strand_id
1 'polypeptide(L)'
;MNRLVLIDGSSYLYRAFHALPPLSNAAGEPTGALFGVVNMLRTTLKERPEQVAFVLDAPGRTFRDDLYPAYKANRPPMPEELRAQVEPMCAIVQALGMPLLRVPGVEADDVIGTLALAGVAAGMEVTISTSDKDFAQLVRPGVRLVNTMSGSHTDSDEAVMAKFGVRADQIVDYLALMGDAVDNVPGVDKCGPKTAAKWLAEYGSLDAVIANAESIKGKIGENLRAALPRLPLNRELVTIRTDVVLDRGPQALTLRERDVATLRGLYERYGFVQALKELEGSAAAAPVAPGLASEIPPSLRGTAAGYAKAGEPAPLPVDAALAAPGHYETILAPGQLQAWVQRLRQAGAFAFDTETDSLDAMRAHLVGLSFAVEPGEAAYLPLAHDYPGAPAQLDMAQVLAALRPLLEDPDLAKVGQHGKYDLHVLRRHGIGVRGYRDDTMLESFVLNSTATRHDMDSLARRYLGYETVKYEDVAGKGAKAIPFAHVAIDDATGYAAEDADVTLRLHRVLSEKLAAEPALARVYREIEMPLVPVLERIEANGVHIDTDELRRQSADLSRRMLAAQQRATELAGRSFNLDSPKQLQAVLFDELKLPALLKTPKGQPSTNEEALEAIADQHELPRTILEYRGLAKLRGTYTDKLPEMVNPDTGRLHTSYHQSGAATGRLSSSDPNLQNIPVRTDDGRRIRRAFVAPPGRVLLACDYSQIELRIMAHLSEDAGLLRAFAAGADIHRATAAEVFGKPLDEVTANERRAAKAINFGLMYGMSAFGLARNLGIGRAEAQDYVALYFSRYPAVHAFMERMRAQAREQGYVETLFGRRLYLNDINARSQGLRAGAERAAINAPMQGTAADIIKRAMVSVDAWLGGQRKASGESPALMILQVHDELVFEADAGFVDTLRTEVVRRMAAAAELKVPLVVDTGVGANWDEAH
;
A
#
# COMPACT_ATOMS: atom_id res chain seq x y z
N MET A 1 34.60 -0.98 -6.55
CA MET A 1 34.92 0.37 -6.04
C MET A 1 35.07 0.27 -4.55
N ASN A 2 36.12 0.85 -3.96
CA ASN A 2 36.29 0.83 -2.48
C ASN A 2 35.15 1.60 -1.83
N ARG A 3 34.45 1.00 -0.89
CA ARG A 3 33.26 1.56 -0.26
C ARG A 3 33.53 1.83 1.21
N LEU A 4 33.33 3.10 1.66
CA LEU A 4 33.45 3.53 3.05
C LEU A 4 32.07 3.78 3.65
N VAL A 5 31.76 3.12 4.76
CA VAL A 5 30.52 3.34 5.53
C VAL A 5 30.85 4.02 6.84
N LEU A 6 30.32 5.22 7.07
CA LEU A 6 30.46 5.99 8.29
C LEU A 6 29.12 5.97 9.05
N ILE A 7 29.14 5.46 10.27
CA ILE A 7 27.95 5.31 11.10
C ILE A 7 27.97 6.36 12.19
N ASP A 8 26.95 7.21 12.22
CA ASP A 8 26.68 8.15 13.29
C ASP A 8 26.11 7.40 14.51
N GLY A 9 27.01 7.04 15.42
CA GLY A 9 26.69 6.25 16.60
C GLY A 9 25.84 7.00 17.62
N SER A 10 25.99 8.31 17.72
CA SER A 10 25.17 9.16 18.59
C SER A 10 23.71 9.16 18.10
N SER A 11 23.49 9.35 16.80
CA SER A 11 22.17 9.25 16.19
C SER A 11 21.55 7.85 16.38
N TYR A 12 22.32 6.77 16.18
CA TYR A 12 21.87 5.40 16.38
C TYR A 12 21.42 5.15 17.83
N LEU A 13 22.22 5.58 18.81
CA LEU A 13 21.97 5.38 20.22
C LEU A 13 20.69 6.07 20.71
N TYR A 14 20.58 7.40 20.47
CA TYR A 14 19.41 8.17 20.88
C TYR A 14 18.15 7.71 20.16
N ARG A 15 18.27 7.38 18.90
CA ARG A 15 17.13 6.91 18.11
C ARG A 15 16.63 5.55 18.61
N ALA A 16 17.51 4.59 18.87
CA ALA A 16 17.13 3.31 19.42
C ALA A 16 16.45 3.46 20.79
N PHE A 17 16.96 4.37 21.64
CA PHE A 17 16.38 4.65 22.95
C PHE A 17 14.94 5.20 22.88
N HIS A 18 14.66 6.09 21.92
CA HIS A 18 13.34 6.69 21.79
C HIS A 18 12.36 5.88 20.93
N ALA A 19 12.85 4.94 20.14
CA ALA A 19 12.02 4.11 19.25
C ALA A 19 11.54 2.82 19.93
N LEU A 20 12.29 2.32 20.92
CA LEU A 20 11.98 1.06 21.58
C LEU A 20 11.39 1.30 22.99
N PRO A 21 10.50 0.43 23.46
CA PRO A 21 10.04 0.47 24.84
C PRO A 21 11.22 0.27 25.82
N PRO A 22 11.06 0.56 27.11
CA PRO A 22 12.08 0.33 28.13
C PRO A 22 12.29 -1.17 28.36
N LEU A 23 13.10 -1.81 27.49
CA LEU A 23 13.46 -3.22 27.59
C LEU A 23 14.59 -3.41 28.62
N SER A 24 14.52 -4.49 29.38
CA SER A 24 15.56 -4.91 30.35
C SER A 24 15.85 -6.40 30.20
N ASN A 25 17.10 -6.79 30.53
CA ASN A 25 17.45 -8.23 30.62
C ASN A 25 16.93 -8.86 31.93
N ALA A 26 17.13 -10.15 32.08
CA ALA A 26 16.70 -10.89 33.29
C ALA A 26 17.32 -10.38 34.61
N ALA A 27 18.42 -9.60 34.55
CA ALA A 27 19.05 -8.95 35.70
C ALA A 27 18.53 -7.54 35.97
N GLY A 28 17.54 -7.03 35.17
CA GLY A 28 16.99 -5.69 35.28
C GLY A 28 17.87 -4.59 34.64
N GLU A 29 18.92 -4.94 33.90
CA GLU A 29 19.76 -3.96 33.22
C GLU A 29 19.03 -3.45 31.95
N PRO A 30 18.99 -2.12 31.70
CA PRO A 30 18.34 -1.57 30.52
C PRO A 30 19.06 -2.02 29.24
N THR A 31 18.30 -2.49 28.21
CA THR A 31 18.86 -3.09 26.99
C THR A 31 18.25 -2.54 25.70
N GLY A 32 17.20 -1.73 25.78
CA GLY A 32 16.45 -1.30 24.60
C GLY A 32 17.30 -0.58 23.55
N ALA A 33 18.07 0.45 23.95
CA ALA A 33 18.93 1.18 23.02
C ALA A 33 20.02 0.27 22.44
N LEU A 34 20.61 -0.58 23.27
CA LEU A 34 21.64 -1.53 22.88
C LEU A 34 21.12 -2.52 21.83
N PHE A 35 19.94 -3.09 22.05
CA PHE A 35 19.27 -4.00 21.12
C PHE A 35 18.98 -3.33 19.76
N GLY A 36 18.45 -2.11 19.76
CA GLY A 36 18.20 -1.37 18.56
C GLY A 36 19.47 -1.09 17.75
N VAL A 37 20.55 -0.65 18.43
CA VAL A 37 21.85 -0.41 17.77
C VAL A 37 22.41 -1.71 17.17
N VAL A 38 22.38 -2.83 17.91
CA VAL A 38 22.85 -4.13 17.41
C VAL A 38 22.11 -4.54 16.13
N ASN A 39 20.79 -4.37 16.07
CA ASN A 39 20.01 -4.70 14.88
C ASN A 39 20.35 -3.80 13.69
N MET A 40 20.53 -2.48 13.90
CA MET A 40 20.96 -1.57 12.84
C MET A 40 22.36 -1.91 12.33
N LEU A 41 23.29 -2.28 13.22
CA LEU A 41 24.64 -2.71 12.84
C LEU A 41 24.62 -4.03 12.06
N ARG A 42 23.79 -5.00 12.45
CA ARG A 42 23.61 -6.25 11.70
C ARG A 42 23.16 -6.00 10.27
N THR A 43 22.24 -5.05 10.05
CA THR A 43 21.78 -4.67 8.72
C THR A 43 22.92 -4.06 7.88
N THR A 44 23.67 -3.12 8.45
CA THR A 44 24.82 -2.50 7.77
C THR A 44 25.91 -3.51 7.42
N LEU A 45 26.19 -4.47 8.31
CA LEU A 45 27.23 -5.49 8.10
C LEU A 45 26.85 -6.56 7.07
N LYS A 46 25.57 -6.77 6.77
CA LYS A 46 25.11 -7.66 5.68
C LYS A 46 25.65 -7.23 4.32
N GLU A 47 25.85 -5.92 4.12
CA GLU A 47 26.39 -5.36 2.90
C GLU A 47 27.91 -5.61 2.73
N ARG A 48 28.58 -6.16 3.74
CA ARG A 48 30.03 -6.45 3.78
C ARG A 48 30.90 -5.27 3.34
N PRO A 49 30.80 -4.08 3.97
CA PRO A 49 31.63 -2.95 3.61
C PRO A 49 33.14 -3.28 3.85
N GLU A 50 34.02 -2.88 2.95
CA GLU A 50 35.47 -3.07 3.12
C GLU A 50 36.02 -2.15 4.20
N GLN A 51 35.54 -0.87 4.20
CA GLN A 51 35.88 0.13 5.22
C GLN A 51 34.59 0.57 5.92
N VAL A 52 34.64 0.61 7.25
CA VAL A 52 33.53 1.05 8.10
C VAL A 52 34.07 1.71 9.37
N ALA A 53 33.38 2.71 9.88
CA ALA A 53 33.64 3.26 11.20
C ALA A 53 32.34 3.60 11.93
N PHE A 54 32.32 3.34 13.22
CA PHE A 54 31.30 3.79 14.15
C PHE A 54 31.83 5.00 14.91
N VAL A 55 31.20 6.16 14.80
CA VAL A 55 31.67 7.42 15.35
C VAL A 55 30.71 7.86 16.45
N LEU A 56 31.25 8.20 17.62
CA LEU A 56 30.52 8.68 18.79
C LEU A 56 31.10 9.98 19.30
N ASP A 57 30.24 10.83 19.86
CA ASP A 57 30.70 11.99 20.62
C ASP A 57 31.61 11.57 21.77
N ALA A 58 32.73 12.28 21.91
CA ALA A 58 33.60 12.12 23.05
C ALA A 58 33.01 12.86 24.28
N PRO A 59 33.20 12.38 25.51
CA PRO A 59 32.82 13.14 26.69
C PRO A 59 33.61 14.45 26.79
N GLY A 60 32.96 15.54 27.16
CA GLY A 60 33.60 16.85 27.41
C GLY A 60 33.02 17.96 26.53
N ARG A 61 33.69 19.12 26.64
CA ARG A 61 33.28 20.30 25.84
C ARG A 61 33.86 20.20 24.43
N THR A 62 33.13 20.79 23.47
CA THR A 62 33.58 20.93 22.09
C THR A 62 33.94 22.40 21.78
N PHE A 63 34.55 22.68 20.65
CA PHE A 63 34.83 24.05 20.23
C PHE A 63 33.56 24.91 20.09
N ARG A 64 32.37 24.29 19.84
CA ARG A 64 31.10 25.00 19.77
C ARG A 64 30.64 25.52 21.12
N ASP A 65 30.92 24.81 22.21
CA ASP A 65 30.70 25.29 23.59
C ASP A 65 31.56 26.48 23.92
N ASP A 66 32.75 26.60 23.34
CA ASP A 66 33.66 27.74 23.55
C ASP A 66 33.25 28.96 22.71
N LEU A 67 32.72 28.76 21.49
CA LEU A 67 32.18 29.79 20.63
C LEU A 67 30.84 30.36 21.16
N TYR A 68 29.99 29.50 21.68
CA TYR A 68 28.66 29.89 22.16
C TYR A 68 28.27 29.06 23.42
N PRO A 69 28.48 29.65 24.64
CA PRO A 69 28.25 28.95 25.89
C PRO A 69 26.80 28.43 26.10
N ALA A 70 25.82 28.94 25.33
CA ALA A 70 24.46 28.50 25.36
C ALA A 70 24.16 27.34 24.35
N TYR A 71 25.16 26.92 23.56
CA TYR A 71 25.04 25.81 22.62
C TYR A 71 24.62 24.51 23.37
N LYS A 72 23.57 23.88 22.88
CA LYS A 72 22.97 22.67 23.50
C LYS A 72 22.58 22.78 25.00
N ALA A 73 22.60 24.00 25.59
CA ALA A 73 22.28 24.19 27.02
C ALA A 73 20.83 23.87 27.39
N ASN A 74 19.93 23.81 26.41
CA ASN A 74 18.54 23.43 26.56
C ASN A 74 18.31 21.91 26.50
N ARG A 75 19.34 21.11 26.15
CA ARG A 75 19.22 19.64 26.11
C ARG A 75 19.20 19.09 27.55
N PRO A 76 18.22 18.23 27.90
CA PRO A 76 18.27 17.53 29.18
C PRO A 76 19.50 16.63 29.24
N PRO A 77 20.05 16.38 30.43
CA PRO A 77 21.15 15.42 30.59
C PRO A 77 20.72 14.03 30.11
N MET A 78 21.69 13.26 29.58
CA MET A 78 21.43 11.90 29.10
C MET A 78 20.76 11.08 30.22
N PRO A 79 19.60 10.43 29.99
CA PRO A 79 18.94 9.56 30.96
C PRO A 79 19.90 8.48 31.50
N GLU A 80 19.76 8.10 32.76
CA GLU A 80 20.68 7.16 33.40
C GLU A 80 20.58 5.76 32.77
N GLU A 81 19.35 5.37 32.35
CA GLU A 81 19.11 4.13 31.63
C GLU A 81 19.81 4.09 30.26
N LEU A 82 19.91 5.22 29.57
CA LEU A 82 20.63 5.32 28.30
C LEU A 82 22.14 5.33 28.52
N ARG A 83 22.61 6.08 29.55
CA ARG A 83 24.02 6.16 29.90
C ARG A 83 24.61 4.80 30.21
N ALA A 84 23.86 3.93 30.94
CA ALA A 84 24.28 2.58 31.30
C ALA A 84 24.53 1.69 30.06
N GLN A 85 23.94 2.00 28.93
CA GLN A 85 24.04 1.22 27.68
C GLN A 85 25.18 1.66 26.74
N VAL A 86 25.83 2.81 26.99
CA VAL A 86 26.87 3.36 26.09
C VAL A 86 28.13 2.48 26.07
N GLU A 87 28.69 2.12 27.21
CA GLU A 87 29.93 1.32 27.25
C GLU A 87 29.71 -0.14 26.77
N PRO A 88 28.61 -0.83 27.12
CA PRO A 88 28.27 -2.10 26.50
C PRO A 88 28.14 -2.04 24.99
N MET A 89 27.51 -1.00 24.46
CA MET A 89 27.43 -0.78 23.01
C MET A 89 28.82 -0.64 22.37
N CYS A 90 29.70 0.16 22.98
CA CYS A 90 31.07 0.31 22.49
C CYS A 90 31.81 -1.02 22.47
N ALA A 91 31.63 -1.84 23.52
CA ALA A 91 32.24 -3.17 23.58
C ALA A 91 31.72 -4.09 22.47
N ILE A 92 30.42 -4.08 22.17
CA ILE A 92 29.83 -4.84 21.04
C ILE A 92 30.37 -4.36 19.69
N VAL A 93 30.41 -3.03 19.45
CA VAL A 93 30.94 -2.44 18.22
C VAL A 93 32.39 -2.90 17.98
N GLN A 94 33.23 -2.84 19.01
CA GLN A 94 34.63 -3.28 18.93
C GLN A 94 34.74 -4.79 18.71
N ALA A 95 33.92 -5.58 19.37
CA ALA A 95 33.89 -7.03 19.22
C ALA A 95 33.34 -7.48 17.87
N LEU A 96 32.50 -6.66 17.20
CA LEU A 96 32.09 -6.85 15.81
C LEU A 96 33.21 -6.57 14.80
N GLY A 97 34.39 -6.12 15.27
CA GLY A 97 35.54 -5.77 14.44
C GLY A 97 35.50 -4.36 13.84
N MET A 98 34.51 -3.54 14.21
CA MET A 98 34.38 -2.18 13.69
C MET A 98 35.34 -1.20 14.38
N PRO A 99 36.06 -0.35 13.65
CA PRO A 99 36.73 0.82 14.22
C PRO A 99 35.73 1.74 14.91
N LEU A 100 35.94 1.97 16.22
CA LEU A 100 35.20 2.93 17.03
C LEU A 100 36.04 4.20 17.16
N LEU A 101 35.48 5.34 16.83
CA LEU A 101 36.13 6.65 16.90
C LEU A 101 35.41 7.55 17.90
N ARG A 102 36.19 8.16 18.81
CA ARG A 102 35.76 9.18 19.77
C ARG A 102 36.90 10.23 19.84
N VAL A 103 36.67 11.41 19.31
CA VAL A 103 37.70 12.46 19.20
C VAL A 103 37.36 13.63 20.14
N PRO A 104 38.16 13.90 21.19
CA PRO A 104 37.86 14.99 22.11
C PRO A 104 37.89 16.38 21.44
N GLY A 105 37.06 17.30 21.93
CA GLY A 105 37.03 18.72 21.49
C GLY A 105 36.24 18.98 20.21
N VAL A 106 35.75 17.94 19.54
CA VAL A 106 34.89 18.02 18.35
C VAL A 106 33.67 17.10 18.50
N GLU A 107 32.67 17.29 17.67
CA GLU A 107 31.50 16.40 17.63
C GLU A 107 31.70 15.23 16.65
N ALA A 108 30.92 14.18 16.80
CA ALA A 108 30.94 13.02 15.87
C ALA A 108 30.73 13.46 14.42
N ASP A 109 29.90 14.47 14.19
CA ASP A 109 29.61 15.03 12.88
C ASP A 109 30.85 15.57 12.17
N ASP A 110 31.74 16.26 12.91
CA ASP A 110 32.98 16.82 12.40
C ASP A 110 33.98 15.73 11.99
N VAL A 111 34.03 14.64 12.78
CA VAL A 111 34.84 13.45 12.46
C VAL A 111 34.33 12.77 11.22
N ILE A 112 33.00 12.55 11.13
CA ILE A 112 32.36 11.95 9.96
C ILE A 112 32.54 12.82 8.71
N GLY A 113 32.34 14.13 8.82
CA GLY A 113 32.56 15.08 7.72
C GLY A 113 33.97 15.03 7.17
N THR A 114 34.96 15.02 8.07
CA THR A 114 36.39 14.93 7.73
C THR A 114 36.69 13.61 7.00
N LEU A 115 36.23 12.47 7.53
CA LEU A 115 36.44 11.16 6.91
C LEU A 115 35.70 11.01 5.58
N ALA A 116 34.53 11.58 5.45
CA ALA A 116 33.75 11.53 4.22
C ALA A 116 34.49 12.24 3.07
N LEU A 117 34.99 13.45 3.30
CA LEU A 117 35.74 14.17 2.27
C LEU A 117 37.11 13.52 1.96
N ALA A 118 37.80 13.03 2.98
CA ALA A 118 39.03 12.29 2.78
C ALA A 118 38.80 10.98 2.00
N GLY A 119 37.68 10.31 2.21
CA GLY A 119 37.26 9.11 1.48
C GLY A 119 37.02 9.40 -0.01
N VAL A 120 36.25 10.46 -0.32
CA VAL A 120 36.06 10.90 -1.72
C VAL A 120 37.38 11.28 -2.40
N ALA A 121 38.23 12.01 -1.70
CA ALA A 121 39.57 12.39 -2.21
C ALA A 121 40.46 11.16 -2.48
N ALA A 122 40.21 10.05 -1.75
CA ALA A 122 40.87 8.76 -1.96
C ALA A 122 40.18 7.88 -3.03
N GLY A 123 39.15 8.37 -3.73
CA GLY A 123 38.44 7.64 -4.77
C GLY A 123 37.46 6.60 -4.23
N MET A 124 36.98 6.73 -2.99
CA MET A 124 35.98 5.85 -2.36
C MET A 124 34.56 6.38 -2.57
N GLU A 125 33.59 5.47 -2.64
CA GLU A 125 32.18 5.80 -2.47
C GLU A 125 31.84 5.82 -0.96
N VAL A 126 31.38 6.95 -0.47
CA VAL A 126 31.12 7.16 0.95
C VAL A 126 29.62 7.10 1.23
N THR A 127 29.23 6.25 2.16
CA THR A 127 27.88 6.19 2.71
C THR A 127 27.91 6.67 4.17
N ILE A 128 27.17 7.71 4.49
CA ILE A 128 26.96 8.19 5.85
C ILE A 128 25.61 7.66 6.34
N SER A 129 25.62 6.81 7.36
CA SER A 129 24.44 6.25 7.97
C SER A 129 24.02 7.09 9.18
N THR A 130 23.02 7.96 8.97
CA THR A 130 22.53 8.91 9.96
C THR A 130 21.08 9.28 9.72
N SER A 131 20.41 9.80 10.73
CA SER A 131 19.08 10.44 10.62
C SER A 131 19.16 11.96 10.74
N ASP A 132 20.32 12.51 11.02
CA ASP A 132 20.51 13.95 11.21
C ASP A 132 20.45 14.70 9.87
N LYS A 133 19.64 15.75 9.85
CA LYS A 133 19.42 16.62 8.69
C LYS A 133 20.66 17.44 8.31
N ASP A 134 21.52 17.72 9.29
CA ASP A 134 22.66 18.62 9.13
C ASP A 134 23.73 18.02 8.21
N PHE A 135 23.81 16.69 8.13
CA PHE A 135 24.66 15.98 7.17
C PHE A 135 24.31 16.23 5.69
N ALA A 136 23.12 16.79 5.40
CA ALA A 136 22.77 17.13 4.02
C ALA A 136 23.74 18.14 3.37
N GLN A 137 24.51 18.92 4.16
CA GLN A 137 25.58 19.79 3.68
C GLN A 137 26.78 19.04 3.07
N LEU A 138 26.92 17.74 3.36
CA LEU A 138 28.02 16.91 2.86
C LEU A 138 27.68 16.18 1.55
N VAL A 139 26.41 16.19 1.12
CA VAL A 139 25.96 15.49 -0.11
C VAL A 139 26.63 16.10 -1.33
N ARG A 140 27.32 15.25 -2.08
CA ARG A 140 28.05 15.58 -3.32
C ARG A 140 28.36 14.30 -4.09
N PRO A 141 28.82 14.37 -5.36
CA PRO A 141 29.27 13.18 -6.06
C PRO A 141 30.26 12.35 -5.23
N GLY A 142 29.93 11.10 -4.97
CA GLY A 142 30.69 10.18 -4.11
C GLY A 142 30.30 10.18 -2.63
N VAL A 143 29.37 11.02 -2.16
CA VAL A 143 28.82 10.99 -0.79
C VAL A 143 27.31 10.85 -0.81
N ARG A 144 26.78 9.85 -0.16
CA ARG A 144 25.34 9.65 0.04
C ARG A 144 24.97 9.47 1.51
N LEU A 145 23.80 9.95 1.88
CA LEU A 145 23.21 9.71 3.21
C LEU A 145 22.23 8.54 3.13
N VAL A 146 22.23 7.71 4.15
CA VAL A 146 21.29 6.58 4.31
C VAL A 146 20.67 6.63 5.68
N ASN A 147 19.34 6.57 5.73
CA ASN A 147 18.61 6.37 6.97
C ASN A 147 18.22 4.89 7.06
N THR A 148 18.92 4.10 7.85
CA THR A 148 18.78 2.64 7.94
C THR A 148 17.42 2.16 8.45
N MET A 149 16.64 3.01 9.15
CA MET A 149 15.31 2.61 9.63
C MET A 149 14.18 2.89 8.63
N SER A 150 14.29 3.97 7.83
CA SER A 150 13.29 4.29 6.80
C SER A 150 13.66 3.78 5.42
N GLY A 151 14.91 3.27 5.24
CA GLY A 151 15.43 2.90 3.94
C GLY A 151 15.64 4.08 2.97
N SER A 152 15.40 5.34 3.42
CA SER A 152 15.50 6.51 2.56
C SER A 152 16.94 6.90 2.27
N HIS A 153 17.20 7.29 1.03
CA HIS A 153 18.50 7.75 0.54
C HIS A 153 18.45 9.23 0.17
N THR A 154 19.55 9.96 0.39
CA THR A 154 19.76 11.33 -0.12
C THR A 154 21.15 11.35 -0.71
N ASP A 155 21.25 11.31 -2.05
CA ASP A 155 22.49 11.01 -2.78
C ASP A 155 22.84 12.03 -3.87
N SER A 156 22.02 13.07 -4.04
CA SER A 156 22.21 14.10 -5.04
C SER A 156 21.66 15.45 -4.60
N ASP A 157 22.08 16.51 -5.28
CA ASP A 157 21.55 17.87 -5.10
C ASP A 157 20.02 17.90 -5.32
N GLU A 158 19.50 17.13 -6.28
CA GLU A 158 18.08 17.02 -6.55
C GLU A 158 17.32 16.42 -5.35
N ALA A 159 17.89 15.40 -4.71
CA ALA A 159 17.30 14.78 -3.51
C ALA A 159 17.31 15.74 -2.32
N VAL A 160 18.39 16.53 -2.13
CA VAL A 160 18.48 17.58 -1.11
C VAL A 160 17.47 18.69 -1.42
N MET A 161 17.40 19.15 -2.67
CA MET A 161 16.43 20.17 -3.12
C MET A 161 14.98 19.71 -2.90
N ALA A 162 14.67 18.47 -3.22
CA ALA A 162 13.32 17.90 -3.00
C ALA A 162 12.94 17.88 -1.52
N LYS A 163 13.89 17.62 -0.63
CA LYS A 163 13.67 17.48 0.81
C LYS A 163 13.68 18.82 1.57
N PHE A 164 14.60 19.73 1.24
CA PHE A 164 14.82 20.96 2.00
C PHE A 164 14.45 22.24 1.22
N GLY A 165 14.28 22.17 -0.10
CA GLY A 165 14.01 23.32 -0.96
C GLY A 165 15.25 24.17 -1.27
N VAL A 166 16.46 23.65 -0.97
CA VAL A 166 17.77 24.29 -1.22
C VAL A 166 18.77 23.24 -1.70
N ARG A 167 19.86 23.63 -2.35
CA ARG A 167 20.95 22.73 -2.75
C ARG A 167 21.81 22.33 -1.54
N ALA A 168 22.62 21.29 -1.69
CA ALA A 168 23.52 20.81 -0.63
C ALA A 168 24.51 21.89 -0.18
N ASP A 169 25.04 22.67 -1.10
CA ASP A 169 25.96 23.81 -0.82
C ASP A 169 25.29 24.99 -0.08
N GLN A 170 23.97 25.04 -0.06
CA GLN A 170 23.15 26.04 0.63
C GLN A 170 22.63 25.59 2.00
N ILE A 171 22.84 24.34 2.40
CA ILE A 171 22.30 23.79 3.67
C ILE A 171 22.84 24.54 4.89
N VAL A 172 24.12 24.89 4.91
CA VAL A 172 24.73 25.70 5.99
C VAL A 172 24.04 27.04 6.12
N ASP A 173 23.86 27.75 5.02
CA ASP A 173 23.19 29.05 4.98
C ASP A 173 21.72 28.98 5.37
N TYR A 174 21.07 27.89 4.95
CA TYR A 174 19.70 27.58 5.30
C TYR A 174 19.51 27.34 6.81
N LEU A 175 20.39 26.57 7.43
CA LEU A 175 20.39 26.31 8.87
C LEU A 175 20.75 27.58 9.66
N ALA A 176 21.75 28.38 9.21
CA ALA A 176 22.11 29.62 9.85
C ALA A 176 20.98 30.66 9.88
N LEU A 177 20.16 30.73 8.82
CA LEU A 177 18.98 31.59 8.73
C LEU A 177 17.83 31.09 9.62
N MET A 178 17.56 29.80 9.57
CA MET A 178 16.44 29.19 10.30
C MET A 178 16.75 29.03 11.79
N GLY A 179 18.00 28.80 12.13
CA GLY A 179 18.46 28.35 13.45
C GLY A 179 18.14 26.89 13.71
N ASP A 180 18.61 26.38 14.85
CA ASP A 180 18.29 25.05 15.33
C ASP A 180 17.83 25.09 16.80
N ALA A 181 16.55 24.82 17.03
CA ALA A 181 15.99 24.83 18.38
C ALA A 181 16.50 23.65 19.23
N VAL A 182 16.92 22.53 18.59
CA VAL A 182 17.46 21.37 19.30
C VAL A 182 18.85 21.67 19.85
N ASP A 183 19.67 22.37 19.09
CA ASP A 183 21.04 22.74 19.45
C ASP A 183 21.14 24.16 20.05
N ASN A 184 19.98 24.80 20.25
CA ASN A 184 19.89 26.16 20.77
C ASN A 184 20.64 27.19 19.94
N VAL A 185 20.67 26.99 18.59
CA VAL A 185 21.23 27.97 17.66
C VAL A 185 20.15 28.98 17.28
N PRO A 186 20.29 30.29 17.61
CA PRO A 186 19.22 31.26 17.40
C PRO A 186 19.19 31.72 15.95
N GLY A 187 18.18 31.31 15.18
CA GLY A 187 17.94 31.77 13.82
C GLY A 187 17.42 33.23 13.73
N VAL A 188 16.97 33.62 12.55
CA VAL A 188 16.19 34.85 12.34
C VAL A 188 14.77 34.62 12.86
N ASP A 189 14.28 35.48 13.76
CA ASP A 189 12.96 35.31 14.36
C ASP A 189 11.86 35.23 13.28
N LYS A 190 10.99 34.20 13.38
CA LYS A 190 9.96 33.83 12.40
C LYS A 190 10.46 33.45 11.01
N CYS A 191 11.74 33.19 10.83
CA CYS A 191 12.30 32.59 9.62
C CYS A 191 12.21 31.07 9.71
N GLY A 192 11.14 30.48 9.15
CA GLY A 192 11.01 29.04 9.02
C GLY A 192 11.58 28.51 7.70
N PRO A 193 11.50 27.19 7.47
CA PRO A 193 12.05 26.51 6.30
C PRO A 193 11.70 27.17 4.95
N LYS A 194 10.44 27.56 4.76
CA LYS A 194 9.98 28.19 3.51
C LYS A 194 10.56 29.58 3.29
N THR A 195 10.82 30.33 4.37
CA THR A 195 11.39 31.70 4.27
C THR A 195 12.87 31.62 3.97
N ALA A 196 13.62 30.75 4.66
CA ALA A 196 15.04 30.55 4.42
C ALA A 196 15.28 30.04 2.98
N ALA A 197 14.54 29.03 2.53
CA ALA A 197 14.64 28.53 1.16
C ALA A 197 14.29 29.58 0.11
N LYS A 198 13.25 30.41 0.35
CA LYS A 198 12.89 31.51 -0.53
C LYS A 198 14.03 32.54 -0.67
N TRP A 199 14.62 32.95 0.44
CA TRP A 199 15.72 33.91 0.39
C TRP A 199 16.94 33.34 -0.31
N LEU A 200 17.32 32.10 -0.06
CA LEU A 200 18.43 31.46 -0.74
C LEU A 200 18.17 31.21 -2.23
N ALA A 201 16.94 30.98 -2.63
CA ALA A 201 16.56 30.92 -4.04
C ALA A 201 16.64 32.32 -4.73
N GLU A 202 16.31 33.40 -3.99
CA GLU A 202 16.28 34.78 -4.52
C GLU A 202 17.67 35.40 -4.54
N TYR A 203 18.46 35.24 -3.46
CA TYR A 203 19.77 35.93 -3.28
C TYR A 203 20.98 34.99 -3.47
N GLY A 204 20.81 33.70 -3.47
CA GLY A 204 21.82 32.69 -3.73
C GLY A 204 22.64 32.24 -2.51
N SER A 205 22.97 33.11 -1.56
CA SER A 205 23.76 32.80 -0.36
C SER A 205 23.37 33.66 0.84
N LEU A 206 23.78 33.25 2.05
CA LEU A 206 23.59 34.03 3.27
C LEU A 206 24.26 35.42 3.19
N ASP A 207 25.43 35.48 2.61
CA ASP A 207 26.16 36.78 2.45
C ASP A 207 25.38 37.73 1.55
N ALA A 208 24.78 37.24 0.49
CA ALA A 208 23.91 38.02 -0.37
C ALA A 208 22.59 38.43 0.33
N VAL A 209 22.02 37.58 1.16
CA VAL A 209 20.84 37.90 2.00
C VAL A 209 21.21 39.02 2.99
N ILE A 210 22.36 38.94 3.65
CA ILE A 210 22.88 39.98 4.57
C ILE A 210 23.05 41.28 3.82
N ALA A 211 23.71 41.27 2.66
CA ALA A 211 23.96 42.47 1.85
C ALA A 211 22.66 43.16 1.39
N ASN A 212 21.60 42.39 1.18
CA ASN A 212 20.29 42.89 0.74
C ASN A 212 19.28 43.04 1.87
N ALA A 213 19.66 42.95 3.14
CA ALA A 213 18.75 42.97 4.29
C ALA A 213 17.88 44.25 4.37
N GLU A 214 18.37 45.39 3.87
CA GLU A 214 17.60 46.66 3.81
C GLU A 214 16.48 46.61 2.76
N SER A 215 16.60 45.82 1.71
CA SER A 215 15.62 45.67 0.66
C SER A 215 14.42 44.75 1.07
N ILE A 216 14.64 43.91 2.08
CA ILE A 216 13.61 42.95 2.56
C ILE A 216 12.63 43.66 3.47
N LYS A 217 11.39 43.88 2.98
CA LYS A 217 10.36 44.66 3.64
C LYS A 217 9.56 43.87 4.67
N GLY A 218 8.85 44.59 5.54
CA GLY A 218 7.94 44.03 6.53
C GLY A 218 8.63 43.48 7.77
N LYS A 219 7.83 42.89 8.68
CA LYS A 219 8.30 42.40 10.00
C LYS A 219 9.45 41.38 9.91
N ILE A 220 9.42 40.53 8.90
CA ILE A 220 10.47 39.53 8.69
C ILE A 220 11.83 40.19 8.29
N GLY A 221 11.78 41.26 7.52
CA GLY A 221 13.00 42.05 7.20
C GLY A 221 13.57 42.79 8.43
N GLU A 222 12.69 43.29 9.32
CA GLU A 222 13.14 43.86 10.62
C GLU A 222 13.81 42.79 11.48
N ASN A 223 13.24 41.60 11.54
CA ASN A 223 13.81 40.48 12.29
C ASN A 223 15.17 40.05 11.71
N LEU A 224 15.30 40.03 10.37
CA LEU A 224 16.59 39.77 9.71
C LEU A 224 17.65 40.79 10.10
N ARG A 225 17.32 42.09 10.01
CA ARG A 225 18.26 43.18 10.42
C ARG A 225 18.68 43.05 11.88
N ALA A 226 17.76 42.72 12.77
CA ALA A 226 18.07 42.46 14.19
C ALA A 226 18.98 41.22 14.38
N ALA A 227 18.95 40.25 13.46
CA ALA A 227 19.75 39.03 13.52
C ALA A 227 21.16 39.19 12.88
N LEU A 228 21.41 40.21 12.06
CA LEU A 228 22.68 40.38 11.32
C LEU A 228 23.93 40.17 12.16
N PRO A 229 24.05 40.72 13.40
CA PRO A 229 25.26 40.54 14.19
C PRO A 229 25.57 39.08 14.56
N ARG A 230 24.58 38.20 14.63
CA ARG A 230 24.74 36.83 15.07
C ARG A 230 24.81 35.81 13.93
N LEU A 231 24.39 36.17 12.71
CA LEU A 231 24.37 35.21 11.58
C LEU A 231 25.76 34.62 11.24
N PRO A 232 26.91 35.34 11.33
CA PRO A 232 28.21 34.71 11.15
C PRO A 232 28.50 33.62 12.19
N LEU A 233 28.16 33.86 13.47
CA LEU A 233 28.28 32.86 14.53
C LEU A 233 27.37 31.69 14.28
N ASN A 234 26.12 31.93 13.88
CA ASN A 234 25.19 30.85 13.54
C ASN A 234 25.73 29.94 12.44
N ARG A 235 26.28 30.53 11.36
CA ARG A 235 26.93 29.79 10.27
C ARG A 235 28.07 28.92 10.79
N GLU A 236 28.91 29.43 11.67
CA GLU A 236 30.04 28.69 12.23
C GLU A 236 29.55 27.51 13.11
N LEU A 237 28.48 27.70 13.92
CA LEU A 237 27.90 26.68 14.78
C LEU A 237 27.26 25.50 14.00
N VAL A 238 26.59 25.76 12.88
CA VAL A 238 25.91 24.73 12.07
C VAL A 238 26.82 24.11 10.99
N THR A 239 28.04 24.62 10.81
CA THR A 239 28.98 24.06 9.83
C THR A 239 29.67 22.83 10.42
N ILE A 240 29.59 21.72 9.72
CA ILE A 240 30.36 20.51 10.02
C ILE A 240 31.81 20.76 9.58
N ARG A 241 32.76 20.66 10.53
CA ARG A 241 34.18 20.73 10.21
C ARG A 241 34.65 19.53 9.41
N THR A 242 35.52 19.76 8.44
CA THR A 242 36.02 18.71 7.54
C THR A 242 37.56 18.63 7.50
N ASP A 243 38.17 19.28 8.48
CA ASP A 243 39.62 19.46 8.62
C ASP A 243 40.16 18.96 9.99
N VAL A 244 39.40 18.11 10.68
CA VAL A 244 39.79 17.56 11.98
C VAL A 244 41.02 16.67 11.82
N VAL A 245 42.04 16.88 12.66
CA VAL A 245 43.20 16.01 12.68
C VAL A 245 42.84 14.65 13.28
N LEU A 246 42.95 13.61 12.48
CA LEU A 246 42.59 12.23 12.85
C LEU A 246 43.83 11.34 12.80
N ASP A 247 43.97 10.45 13.78
CA ASP A 247 45.07 9.47 13.84
C ASP A 247 44.98 8.42 12.72
N ARG A 248 43.77 8.23 12.10
CA ARG A 248 43.50 7.23 11.07
C ARG A 248 42.77 7.85 9.91
N GLY A 249 43.31 7.69 8.70
CA GLY A 249 42.59 8.02 7.46
C GLY A 249 41.60 6.95 7.04
N PRO A 250 40.75 7.23 6.03
CA PRO A 250 39.67 6.34 5.59
C PRO A 250 40.12 4.94 5.16
N GLN A 251 41.35 4.82 4.58
CA GLN A 251 41.91 3.52 4.16
C GLN A 251 42.25 2.59 5.34
N ALA A 252 42.50 3.16 6.53
CA ALA A 252 42.83 2.39 7.74
C ALA A 252 41.57 1.90 8.53
N LEU A 253 40.37 2.23 8.07
CA LEU A 253 39.11 1.90 8.72
C LEU A 253 38.56 0.55 8.23
N THR A 254 39.40 -0.47 8.16
CA THR A 254 39.02 -1.82 7.70
C THR A 254 38.25 -2.56 8.79
N LEU A 255 37.20 -3.27 8.38
CA LEU A 255 36.48 -4.20 9.24
C LEU A 255 37.41 -5.36 9.63
N ARG A 256 37.61 -5.58 10.93
CA ARG A 256 38.45 -6.65 11.48
C ARG A 256 37.64 -7.95 11.67
N GLU A 257 38.34 -9.04 11.94
CA GLU A 257 37.67 -10.25 12.39
C GLU A 257 36.89 -10.03 13.70
N ARG A 258 35.74 -10.70 13.80
CA ARG A 258 34.87 -10.61 14.98
C ARG A 258 35.50 -11.34 16.16
N ASP A 259 35.47 -10.72 17.34
CA ASP A 259 35.76 -11.41 18.60
C ASP A 259 34.53 -12.20 19.07
N VAL A 260 34.42 -13.43 18.56
CA VAL A 260 33.26 -14.31 18.79
C VAL A 260 33.09 -14.62 20.29
N ALA A 261 34.18 -14.73 21.05
CA ALA A 261 34.10 -15.03 22.48
C ALA A 261 33.48 -13.87 23.29
N THR A 262 33.94 -12.63 23.00
CA THR A 262 33.41 -11.42 23.64
C THR A 262 31.97 -11.17 23.22
N LEU A 263 31.63 -11.33 21.91
CA LEU A 263 30.26 -11.17 21.43
C LEU A 263 29.30 -12.16 22.06
N ARG A 264 29.71 -13.43 22.20
CA ARG A 264 28.88 -14.44 22.85
C ARG A 264 28.53 -14.03 24.28
N GLY A 265 29.55 -13.67 25.09
CA GLY A 265 29.34 -13.27 26.49
C GLY A 265 28.46 -12.01 26.62
N LEU A 266 28.59 -11.04 25.67
CA LEU A 266 27.75 -9.83 25.68
C LEU A 266 26.34 -10.16 25.25
N TYR A 267 26.13 -10.97 24.20
CA TYR A 267 24.79 -11.34 23.69
C TYR A 267 24.05 -12.23 24.73
N GLU A 268 24.75 -13.14 25.40
CA GLU A 268 24.17 -13.91 26.53
C GLU A 268 23.76 -13.00 27.70
N ARG A 269 24.65 -12.08 28.13
CA ARG A 269 24.34 -11.13 29.20
C ARG A 269 23.11 -10.26 28.91
N TYR A 270 23.01 -9.73 27.69
CA TYR A 270 21.94 -8.79 27.33
C TYR A 270 20.73 -9.47 26.69
N GLY A 271 20.73 -10.82 26.57
CA GLY A 271 19.58 -11.59 26.08
C GLY A 271 19.33 -11.46 24.54
N PHE A 272 20.39 -11.28 23.74
CA PHE A 272 20.25 -11.12 22.28
C PHE A 272 20.24 -12.48 21.55
N VAL A 273 19.16 -13.24 21.76
CA VAL A 273 19.02 -14.64 21.31
C VAL A 273 19.27 -14.81 19.82
N GLN A 274 18.71 -13.95 18.98
CA GLN A 274 18.86 -14.05 17.53
C GLN A 274 20.31 -13.72 17.08
N ALA A 275 20.93 -12.70 17.65
CA ALA A 275 22.32 -12.37 17.37
C ALA A 275 23.28 -13.49 17.80
N LEU A 276 22.96 -14.17 18.91
CA LEU A 276 23.70 -15.33 19.40
C LEU A 276 23.57 -16.53 18.44
N LYS A 277 22.37 -16.87 17.98
CA LYS A 277 22.13 -17.94 16.99
C LYS A 277 22.93 -17.71 15.69
N GLU A 278 22.93 -16.48 15.17
CA GLU A 278 23.71 -16.12 13.98
C GLU A 278 25.24 -16.25 14.21
N LEU A 279 25.70 -15.93 15.43
CA LEU A 279 27.11 -16.05 15.79
C LEU A 279 27.56 -17.52 15.82
N GLU A 280 26.68 -18.45 16.19
CA GLU A 280 26.95 -19.88 16.32
C GLU A 280 26.86 -20.67 15.00
N GLY A 281 26.48 -20.02 13.91
CA GLY A 281 26.45 -20.65 12.57
C GLY A 281 25.29 -21.62 12.34
N SER A 282 24.28 -21.65 13.20
CA SER A 282 23.11 -22.49 13.08
C SER A 282 21.87 -21.66 12.66
N ALA A 283 21.87 -21.17 11.43
CA ALA A 283 20.65 -20.90 10.67
C ALA A 283 21.03 -20.59 9.23
N ALA A 284 20.44 -21.30 8.31
CA ALA A 284 20.30 -20.83 6.94
C ALA A 284 19.49 -19.54 7.01
N ALA A 285 20.17 -18.41 6.91
CA ALA A 285 19.55 -17.10 7.08
C ALA A 285 18.69 -16.79 5.86
N ALA A 286 17.39 -16.81 6.02
CA ALA A 286 16.51 -15.99 5.19
C ALA A 286 16.84 -14.51 5.48
N PRO A 287 16.94 -13.64 4.48
CA PRO A 287 17.21 -12.22 4.71
C PRO A 287 15.98 -11.57 5.35
N VAL A 288 16.11 -11.10 6.57
CA VAL A 288 15.14 -10.19 7.17
C VAL A 288 15.32 -8.85 6.45
N ALA A 289 14.34 -8.49 5.64
CA ALA A 289 14.24 -7.14 5.07
C ALA A 289 14.06 -6.12 6.20
N PRO A 290 14.61 -4.90 6.09
CA PRO A 290 14.38 -3.86 7.08
C PRO A 290 12.88 -3.56 7.11
N GLY A 291 12.29 -3.62 8.31
CA GLY A 291 10.90 -3.29 8.53
C GLY A 291 10.60 -1.87 8.04
N LEU A 292 9.83 -1.78 6.98
CA LEU A 292 9.19 -0.55 6.55
C LEU A 292 8.20 -0.20 7.67
N ALA A 293 8.39 0.94 8.31
CA ALA A 293 7.32 1.57 9.08
C ALA A 293 6.11 1.67 8.15
N SER A 294 5.07 0.90 8.45
CA SER A 294 3.88 0.83 7.61
C SER A 294 3.13 2.14 7.74
N GLU A 295 3.38 3.06 6.81
CA GLU A 295 2.32 3.97 6.44
C GLU A 295 1.28 3.13 5.70
N ILE A 296 0.03 3.15 6.18
CA ILE A 296 -1.12 2.60 5.45
C ILE A 296 -1.01 3.10 4.00
N PRO A 297 -0.89 2.21 3.01
CA PRO A 297 -0.69 2.63 1.62
C PRO A 297 -1.75 3.64 1.21
N PRO A 298 -1.39 4.68 0.45
CA PRO A 298 -2.35 5.67 -0.06
C PRO A 298 -3.52 5.06 -0.83
N SER A 299 -3.35 3.83 -1.37
CA SER A 299 -4.39 3.06 -2.07
C SER A 299 -5.57 2.67 -1.17
N LEU A 300 -5.35 2.42 0.12
CA LEU A 300 -6.45 2.18 1.08
C LEU A 300 -7.14 3.49 1.52
N ARG A 301 -6.50 4.64 1.33
CA ARG A 301 -7.15 5.96 1.55
C ARG A 301 -8.07 6.38 0.39
N GLY A 302 -7.86 5.85 -0.81
CA GLY A 302 -8.59 6.27 -2.03
C GLY A 302 -10.00 5.67 -2.17
N THR A 303 -10.24 4.46 -1.67
CA THR A 303 -11.55 3.79 -1.75
C THR A 303 -12.48 4.13 -0.58
N ALA A 304 -11.92 4.47 0.59
CA ALA A 304 -12.69 4.90 1.76
C ALA A 304 -13.14 6.37 1.72
N ALA A 305 -12.53 7.22 0.89
CA ALA A 305 -12.83 8.65 0.84
C ALA A 305 -14.24 9.00 0.32
N GLY A 306 -14.94 8.05 -0.31
CA GLY A 306 -16.35 8.22 -0.72
C GLY A 306 -17.37 8.04 0.41
N TYR A 307 -17.01 7.35 1.48
CA TYR A 307 -17.96 6.97 2.55
C TYR A 307 -17.76 7.70 3.89
N ALA A 308 -16.70 8.46 4.07
CA ALA A 308 -16.30 9.07 5.34
C ALA A 308 -17.07 10.35 5.74
N LYS A 309 -18.30 10.59 5.25
CA LYS A 309 -19.13 11.77 5.62
C LYS A 309 -20.54 11.46 6.16
N ALA A 310 -20.93 10.19 6.22
CA ALA A 310 -22.06 9.81 7.07
C ALA A 310 -21.49 9.55 8.47
N GLY A 311 -21.96 10.25 9.49
CA GLY A 311 -21.58 9.96 10.87
C GLY A 311 -21.79 8.47 11.14
N GLU A 312 -20.87 7.84 11.89
CA GLU A 312 -21.00 6.42 12.24
C GLU A 312 -22.40 6.18 12.80
N PRO A 313 -23.15 5.19 12.27
CA PRO A 313 -24.49 4.90 12.80
C PRO A 313 -24.35 4.46 14.25
N ALA A 314 -25.30 4.90 15.09
CA ALA A 314 -25.33 4.56 16.52
C ALA A 314 -25.19 3.05 16.75
N PRO A 315 -24.53 2.63 17.84
CA PRO A 315 -24.43 1.22 18.20
C PRO A 315 -25.84 0.60 18.29
N LEU A 316 -25.93 -0.67 17.87
CA LEU A 316 -27.17 -1.44 18.03
C LEU A 316 -27.34 -1.82 19.51
N PRO A 317 -28.57 -2.15 19.98
CA PRO A 317 -28.75 -2.75 21.31
C PRO A 317 -27.91 -4.04 21.41
N VAL A 318 -27.03 -4.10 22.40
CA VAL A 318 -26.04 -5.19 22.55
C VAL A 318 -26.32 -5.97 23.84
N ASP A 319 -26.09 -7.27 23.79
CA ASP A 319 -26.04 -8.10 24.99
C ASP A 319 -24.83 -7.70 25.85
N ALA A 320 -25.05 -7.29 27.08
CA ALA A 320 -23.99 -6.87 27.99
C ALA A 320 -22.93 -7.98 28.24
N ALA A 321 -23.30 -9.24 28.09
CA ALA A 321 -22.38 -10.36 28.23
C ALA A 321 -21.32 -10.39 27.09
N LEU A 322 -21.68 -9.93 25.88
CA LEU A 322 -20.78 -9.87 24.73
C LEU A 322 -19.84 -8.64 24.77
N ALA A 323 -20.16 -7.64 25.61
CA ALA A 323 -19.33 -6.46 25.80
C ALA A 323 -18.34 -6.61 27.00
N ALA A 324 -18.41 -7.69 27.77
CA ALA A 324 -17.53 -7.90 28.92
C ALA A 324 -16.09 -8.24 28.50
N PRO A 325 -15.06 -7.75 29.22
CA PRO A 325 -13.67 -8.15 29.00
C PRO A 325 -13.48 -9.66 29.10
N GLY A 326 -12.64 -10.24 28.22
CA GLY A 326 -12.31 -11.66 28.25
C GLY A 326 -11.21 -12.01 29.25
N HIS A 327 -11.04 -13.32 29.45
CA HIS A 327 -9.89 -13.90 30.16
C HIS A 327 -8.98 -14.56 29.12
N TYR A 328 -7.75 -14.07 29.01
CA TYR A 328 -6.82 -14.49 27.98
C TYR A 328 -5.60 -15.18 28.56
N GLU A 329 -5.23 -16.33 28.00
CA GLU A 329 -4.14 -17.17 28.43
C GLU A 329 -2.96 -17.08 27.46
N THR A 330 -1.73 -17.01 28.00
CA THR A 330 -0.50 -17.16 27.20
C THR A 330 -0.04 -18.62 27.24
N ILE A 331 0.12 -19.25 26.08
CA ILE A 331 0.55 -20.65 25.96
C ILE A 331 2.08 -20.69 25.81
N LEU A 332 2.78 -20.99 26.92
CA LEU A 332 4.25 -21.10 26.95
C LEU A 332 4.74 -22.52 27.28
N ALA A 333 3.85 -23.40 27.74
CA ALA A 333 4.24 -24.76 28.18
C ALA A 333 3.56 -25.83 27.30
N PRO A 334 4.24 -26.97 27.04
CA PRO A 334 3.67 -28.07 26.24
C PRO A 334 2.34 -28.60 26.78
N GLY A 335 2.16 -28.61 28.12
CA GLY A 335 0.88 -29.03 28.74
C GLY A 335 -0.29 -28.08 28.42
N GLN A 336 -0.05 -26.77 28.37
CA GLN A 336 -1.06 -25.78 27.97
C GLN A 336 -1.43 -25.98 26.50
N LEU A 337 -0.45 -26.16 25.61
CA LEU A 337 -0.69 -26.45 24.19
C LEU A 337 -1.57 -27.72 24.03
N GLN A 338 -1.25 -28.81 24.74
CA GLN A 338 -2.05 -30.04 24.68
C GLN A 338 -3.50 -29.82 25.14
N ALA A 339 -3.68 -29.06 26.22
CA ALA A 339 -5.01 -28.71 26.72
C ALA A 339 -5.81 -27.91 25.67
N TRP A 340 -5.19 -26.89 25.05
CA TRP A 340 -5.82 -26.08 23.99
C TRP A 340 -6.11 -26.90 22.73
N VAL A 341 -5.22 -27.78 22.28
CA VAL A 341 -5.46 -28.71 21.16
C VAL A 341 -6.69 -29.59 21.42
N GLN A 342 -6.89 -30.06 22.66
CA GLN A 342 -8.09 -30.83 23.03
C GLN A 342 -9.35 -29.94 23.03
N ARG A 343 -9.30 -28.72 23.59
CA ARG A 343 -10.42 -27.77 23.57
C ARG A 343 -10.84 -27.41 22.15
N LEU A 344 -9.87 -27.07 21.27
CA LEU A 344 -10.12 -26.78 19.86
C LEU A 344 -10.79 -27.95 19.13
N ARG A 345 -10.34 -29.19 19.40
CA ARG A 345 -10.94 -30.41 18.80
C ARG A 345 -12.38 -30.62 19.22
N GLN A 346 -12.72 -30.25 20.46
CA GLN A 346 -14.04 -30.47 21.04
C GLN A 346 -15.02 -29.33 20.73
N ALA A 347 -14.54 -28.17 20.34
CA ALA A 347 -15.35 -26.97 20.20
C ALA A 347 -16.34 -26.98 19.01
N GLY A 348 -16.22 -27.91 18.04
CA GLY A 348 -17.06 -27.92 16.82
C GLY A 348 -16.76 -26.76 15.86
N ALA A 349 -16.50 -25.56 16.39
CA ALA A 349 -16.02 -24.38 15.68
C ALA A 349 -15.09 -23.55 16.59
N PHE A 350 -14.07 -22.92 16.01
CA PHE A 350 -13.19 -22.01 16.74
C PHE A 350 -12.75 -20.82 15.87
N ALA A 351 -12.53 -19.67 16.49
CA ALA A 351 -11.88 -18.55 15.84
C ALA A 351 -10.35 -18.68 15.96
N PHE A 352 -9.63 -18.22 14.94
CA PHE A 352 -8.17 -18.11 14.96
C PHE A 352 -7.70 -16.86 14.23
N ASP A 353 -6.53 -16.39 14.60
CA ASP A 353 -5.83 -15.27 13.96
C ASP A 353 -4.32 -15.50 13.99
N THR A 354 -3.56 -14.84 13.11
CA THR A 354 -2.10 -14.95 13.03
C THR A 354 -1.41 -13.61 13.20
N GLU A 355 -0.45 -13.56 14.11
CA GLU A 355 0.43 -12.42 14.28
C GLU A 355 1.74 -12.61 13.50
N THR A 356 2.18 -11.57 12.80
CA THR A 356 3.28 -11.66 11.83
C THR A 356 4.22 -10.47 11.87
N ASP A 357 5.34 -10.58 11.14
CA ASP A 357 6.36 -9.54 11.00
C ASP A 357 6.14 -8.61 9.78
N SER A 358 5.12 -8.86 8.94
CA SER A 358 4.88 -8.13 7.70
C SER A 358 3.41 -8.12 7.31
N LEU A 359 2.96 -7.03 6.68
CA LEU A 359 1.63 -6.94 6.03
C LEU A 359 1.57 -7.63 4.66
N ASP A 360 2.72 -7.93 4.05
CA ASP A 360 2.79 -8.70 2.81
C ASP A 360 2.67 -10.20 3.13
N ALA A 361 1.48 -10.76 2.95
CA ALA A 361 1.18 -12.15 3.23
C ALA A 361 2.12 -13.14 2.51
N MET A 362 2.67 -12.76 1.35
CA MET A 362 3.60 -13.59 0.58
C MET A 362 5.03 -13.55 1.14
N ARG A 363 5.32 -12.70 2.12
CA ARG A 363 6.65 -12.55 2.77
C ARG A 363 6.59 -12.70 4.29
N ALA A 364 5.40 -12.54 4.86
CA ALA A 364 5.18 -12.54 6.31
C ALA A 364 5.65 -13.85 6.97
N HIS A 365 6.34 -13.72 8.10
CA HIS A 365 6.68 -14.84 8.97
C HIS A 365 5.79 -14.83 10.20
N LEU A 366 5.42 -16.00 10.65
CA LEU A 366 4.58 -16.19 11.81
C LEU A 366 5.31 -15.79 13.08
N VAL A 367 4.72 -14.89 13.88
CA VAL A 367 5.20 -14.49 15.21
C VAL A 367 4.40 -15.19 16.30
N GLY A 368 3.12 -15.41 16.10
CA GLY A 368 2.25 -16.13 17.01
C GLY A 368 0.90 -16.48 16.42
N LEU A 369 0.12 -17.24 17.16
CA LEU A 369 -1.24 -17.68 16.82
C LEU A 369 -2.18 -17.39 17.99
N SER A 370 -3.38 -16.96 17.73
CA SER A 370 -4.44 -16.83 18.73
C SER A 370 -5.65 -17.70 18.41
N PHE A 371 -6.36 -18.10 19.47
CA PHE A 371 -7.54 -18.99 19.35
C PHE A 371 -8.60 -18.61 20.36
N ALA A 372 -9.88 -18.70 19.95
CA ALA A 372 -11.02 -18.60 20.83
C ALA A 372 -12.04 -19.71 20.53
N VAL A 373 -12.56 -20.34 21.59
CA VAL A 373 -13.57 -21.43 21.48
C VAL A 373 -14.93 -21.02 22.07
N GLU A 374 -14.94 -20.08 23.00
CA GLU A 374 -16.13 -19.47 23.58
C GLU A 374 -15.89 -17.98 23.82
N PRO A 375 -16.92 -17.11 23.75
CA PRO A 375 -16.82 -15.70 24.08
C PRO A 375 -16.23 -15.49 25.46
N GLY A 376 -15.18 -14.66 25.52
CA GLY A 376 -14.46 -14.36 26.75
C GLY A 376 -13.36 -15.34 27.10
N GLU A 377 -13.16 -16.42 26.34
CA GLU A 377 -12.10 -17.41 26.56
C GLU A 377 -11.24 -17.56 25.31
N ALA A 378 -10.05 -16.99 25.35
CA ALA A 378 -9.10 -17.03 24.24
C ALA A 378 -7.66 -17.23 24.74
N ALA A 379 -6.76 -17.60 23.84
CA ALA A 379 -5.35 -17.74 24.16
C ALA A 379 -4.46 -17.22 23.01
N TYR A 380 -3.31 -16.74 23.38
CA TYR A 380 -2.22 -16.43 22.49
C TYR A 380 -1.07 -17.43 22.65
N LEU A 381 -0.54 -17.89 21.54
CA LEU A 381 0.57 -18.82 21.42
C LEU A 381 1.76 -18.12 20.76
N PRO A 382 2.66 -17.49 21.52
CA PRO A 382 3.85 -16.83 20.99
C PRO A 382 4.86 -17.86 20.48
N LEU A 383 5.49 -17.58 19.31
CA LEU A 383 6.43 -18.49 18.63
C LEU A 383 7.75 -17.84 18.23
N ALA A 384 7.74 -16.54 17.92
CA ALA A 384 8.91 -15.86 17.38
C ALA A 384 9.13 -14.45 17.94
N HIS A 385 8.69 -14.19 19.17
CA HIS A 385 9.10 -12.97 19.88
C HIS A 385 10.58 -13.02 20.20
N ASP A 386 11.32 -11.95 19.89
CA ASP A 386 12.78 -11.92 20.00
C ASP A 386 13.33 -10.67 20.72
N TYR A 387 12.49 -10.02 21.54
CA TYR A 387 12.94 -8.89 22.37
C TYR A 387 13.79 -9.38 23.57
N PRO A 388 14.71 -8.53 24.08
CA PRO A 388 15.53 -8.88 25.26
C PRO A 388 14.67 -9.19 26.50
N GLY A 389 14.90 -10.36 27.09
CA GLY A 389 14.11 -10.82 28.25
C GLY A 389 12.80 -11.55 27.89
N ALA A 390 12.53 -11.78 26.60
CA ALA A 390 11.38 -12.59 26.20
C ALA A 390 11.42 -13.97 26.86
N PRO A 391 10.30 -14.44 27.44
CA PRO A 391 10.24 -15.78 28.00
C PRO A 391 10.49 -16.84 26.94
N ALA A 392 10.94 -18.03 27.37
CA ALA A 392 11.13 -19.16 26.47
C ALA A 392 9.79 -19.54 25.83
N GLN A 393 9.77 -19.61 24.50
CA GLN A 393 8.61 -19.96 23.70
C GLN A 393 8.71 -21.40 23.22
N LEU A 394 7.57 -21.99 22.84
CA LEU A 394 7.52 -23.34 22.30
C LEU A 394 8.18 -23.39 20.91
N ASP A 395 8.74 -24.55 20.56
CA ASP A 395 9.31 -24.78 19.24
C ASP A 395 8.24 -24.72 18.13
N MET A 396 8.42 -23.85 17.17
CA MET A 396 7.45 -23.60 16.10
C MET A 396 7.10 -24.87 15.31
N ALA A 397 8.09 -25.72 14.99
CA ALA A 397 7.84 -26.92 14.20
C ALA A 397 6.98 -27.93 14.98
N GLN A 398 7.20 -28.07 16.29
CA GLN A 398 6.40 -28.94 17.15
C GLN A 398 4.97 -28.41 17.31
N VAL A 399 4.82 -27.10 17.49
CA VAL A 399 3.51 -26.45 17.58
C VAL A 399 2.71 -26.64 16.29
N LEU A 400 3.30 -26.32 15.16
CA LEU A 400 2.64 -26.46 13.85
C LEU A 400 2.28 -27.93 13.57
N ALA A 401 3.13 -28.88 13.95
CA ALA A 401 2.81 -30.30 13.84
C ALA A 401 1.61 -30.73 14.73
N ALA A 402 1.48 -30.14 15.92
CA ALA A 402 0.35 -30.41 16.82
C ALA A 402 -0.98 -29.79 16.32
N LEU A 403 -0.92 -28.59 15.72
CA LEU A 403 -2.09 -27.86 15.21
C LEU A 403 -2.51 -28.30 13.82
N ARG A 404 -1.60 -28.83 13.00
CA ARG A 404 -1.89 -29.28 11.60
C ARG A 404 -3.14 -30.15 11.49
N PRO A 405 -3.33 -31.23 12.31
CA PRO A 405 -4.52 -32.08 12.21
C PRO A 405 -5.84 -31.34 12.44
N LEU A 406 -5.82 -30.22 13.18
CA LEU A 406 -7.00 -29.40 13.45
C LEU A 406 -7.24 -28.40 12.32
N LEU A 407 -6.18 -27.72 11.87
CA LEU A 407 -6.26 -26.70 10.83
C LEU A 407 -6.58 -27.28 9.45
N GLU A 408 -6.11 -28.48 9.16
CA GLU A 408 -6.36 -29.21 7.90
C GLU A 408 -7.63 -30.09 7.93
N ASP A 409 -8.34 -30.18 9.06
CA ASP A 409 -9.60 -30.94 9.17
C ASP A 409 -10.75 -30.16 8.48
N PRO A 410 -11.37 -30.69 7.41
CA PRO A 410 -12.47 -30.03 6.72
C PRO A 410 -13.78 -30.02 7.54
N ASP A 411 -13.93 -30.92 8.51
CA ASP A 411 -15.15 -31.05 9.29
C ASP A 411 -15.16 -30.14 10.52
N LEU A 412 -13.99 -29.73 10.99
CA LEU A 412 -13.84 -28.77 12.08
C LEU A 412 -13.93 -27.35 11.55
N ALA A 413 -14.97 -26.62 11.92
CA ALA A 413 -15.21 -25.26 11.43
C ALA A 413 -14.21 -24.25 11.99
N LYS A 414 -13.66 -23.38 11.13
CA LYS A 414 -12.81 -22.24 11.49
C LYS A 414 -13.50 -20.95 11.11
N VAL A 415 -13.37 -19.97 11.99
CA VAL A 415 -13.87 -18.61 11.85
C VAL A 415 -12.69 -17.64 11.85
N GLY A 416 -12.71 -16.63 11.01
CA GLY A 416 -11.68 -15.57 10.98
C GLY A 416 -12.27 -14.19 10.71
N GLN A 417 -11.41 -13.19 10.75
CA GLN A 417 -11.69 -11.82 10.32
C GLN A 417 -10.72 -11.44 9.21
N HIS A 418 -11.17 -11.35 7.96
CA HIS A 418 -10.29 -11.16 6.80
C HIS A 418 -9.23 -12.28 6.67
N GLY A 419 -9.60 -13.48 7.03
CA GLY A 419 -8.68 -14.60 7.25
C GLY A 419 -7.97 -15.14 6.00
N LYS A 420 -8.21 -14.60 4.82
CA LYS A 420 -7.43 -14.93 3.62
C LYS A 420 -5.93 -14.64 3.83
N TYR A 421 -5.59 -13.59 4.60
CA TYR A 421 -4.22 -13.29 5.01
C TYR A 421 -3.62 -14.45 5.84
N ASP A 422 -4.35 -14.93 6.83
CA ASP A 422 -3.93 -16.02 7.71
C ASP A 422 -3.74 -17.33 6.96
N LEU A 423 -4.63 -17.58 5.97
CA LEU A 423 -4.50 -18.76 5.10
C LEU A 423 -3.18 -18.72 4.32
N HIS A 424 -2.75 -17.56 3.80
CA HIS A 424 -1.45 -17.39 3.14
C HIS A 424 -0.28 -17.64 4.10
N VAL A 425 -0.32 -17.05 5.29
CA VAL A 425 0.73 -17.20 6.29
C VAL A 425 0.90 -18.68 6.65
N LEU A 426 -0.20 -19.38 6.97
CA LEU A 426 -0.18 -20.79 7.33
C LEU A 426 0.26 -21.69 6.16
N ARG A 427 -0.15 -21.39 4.92
CA ARG A 427 0.33 -22.09 3.72
C ARG A 427 1.85 -22.00 3.57
N ARG A 428 2.46 -20.84 3.81
CA ARG A 428 3.92 -20.66 3.77
C ARG A 428 4.64 -21.50 4.83
N HIS A 429 3.96 -21.81 5.94
CA HIS A 429 4.45 -22.74 6.97
C HIS A 429 4.03 -24.19 6.69
N GLY A 430 3.54 -24.50 5.48
CA GLY A 430 3.21 -25.84 5.02
C GLY A 430 1.88 -26.38 5.56
N ILE A 431 0.97 -25.52 6.06
CA ILE A 431 -0.38 -25.92 6.53
C ILE A 431 -1.43 -25.45 5.54
N GLY A 432 -2.13 -26.39 4.91
CA GLY A 432 -3.28 -26.11 4.05
C GLY A 432 -4.57 -26.08 4.85
N VAL A 433 -4.99 -24.93 5.36
CA VAL A 433 -6.20 -24.80 6.17
C VAL A 433 -7.43 -25.27 5.38
N ARG A 434 -8.23 -26.11 6.02
CA ARG A 434 -9.53 -26.58 5.51
C ARG A 434 -10.61 -26.28 6.55
N GLY A 435 -11.87 -26.32 6.12
CA GLY A 435 -12.97 -26.02 7.03
C GLY A 435 -13.05 -24.55 7.45
N TYR A 436 -12.41 -23.62 6.73
CA TYR A 436 -12.61 -22.18 6.88
C TYR A 436 -14.02 -21.84 6.37
N ARG A 437 -14.98 -21.73 7.28
CA ARG A 437 -16.42 -21.68 6.93
C ARG A 437 -17.01 -20.29 7.09
N ASP A 438 -16.43 -19.46 7.96
CA ASP A 438 -17.01 -18.17 8.28
C ASP A 438 -15.92 -17.08 8.41
N ASP A 439 -16.27 -15.86 7.95
CA ASP A 439 -15.42 -14.67 7.98
C ASP A 439 -16.27 -13.45 8.35
N THR A 440 -16.00 -12.84 9.49
CA THR A 440 -16.84 -11.77 10.06
C THR A 440 -16.82 -10.49 9.23
N MET A 441 -15.73 -10.23 8.49
CA MET A 441 -15.69 -9.13 7.49
C MET A 441 -16.70 -9.39 6.38
N LEU A 442 -16.76 -10.63 5.85
CA LEU A 442 -17.67 -11.00 4.75
C LEU A 442 -19.12 -11.13 5.23
N GLU A 443 -19.38 -11.64 6.45
CA GLU A 443 -20.72 -11.62 7.05
C GLU A 443 -21.29 -10.21 7.10
N SER A 444 -20.51 -9.28 7.65
CA SER A 444 -20.91 -7.87 7.73
C SER A 444 -21.05 -7.22 6.35
N PHE A 445 -20.14 -7.50 5.43
CA PHE A 445 -20.18 -6.95 4.07
C PHE A 445 -21.43 -7.39 3.31
N VAL A 446 -21.80 -8.67 3.39
CA VAL A 446 -23.00 -9.20 2.73
C VAL A 446 -24.28 -8.67 3.39
N LEU A 447 -24.30 -8.54 4.71
CA LEU A 447 -25.44 -7.95 5.43
C LEU A 447 -25.70 -6.50 5.01
N ASN A 448 -24.66 -5.68 4.93
CA ASN A 448 -24.78 -4.31 4.44
C ASN A 448 -23.40 -3.74 4.05
N SER A 449 -23.09 -3.76 2.77
CA SER A 449 -21.81 -3.32 2.19
C SER A 449 -21.46 -1.85 2.42
N THR A 450 -22.39 -1.05 2.93
CA THR A 450 -22.20 0.39 3.20
C THR A 450 -22.28 0.76 4.68
N ALA A 451 -22.43 -0.22 5.57
CA ALA A 451 -22.71 0.05 6.99
C ALA A 451 -21.48 0.52 7.77
N THR A 452 -20.31 -0.05 7.49
CA THR A 452 -19.05 0.22 8.17
C THR A 452 -17.86 0.04 7.21
N ARG A 453 -16.64 0.14 7.73
CA ARG A 453 -15.43 -0.24 7.00
C ARG A 453 -15.22 -1.75 6.94
N HIS A 454 -15.98 -2.52 7.72
CA HIS A 454 -15.86 -3.96 7.89
C HIS A 454 -14.53 -4.43 8.54
N ASP A 455 -13.73 -3.50 9.10
CA ASP A 455 -12.62 -3.81 9.98
C ASP A 455 -13.12 -4.21 11.37
N MET A 456 -12.31 -4.95 12.13
CA MET A 456 -12.70 -5.49 13.44
C MET A 456 -13.13 -4.40 14.41
N ASP A 457 -12.39 -3.29 14.52
CA ASP A 457 -12.70 -2.18 15.42
C ASP A 457 -14.08 -1.58 15.14
N SER A 458 -14.39 -1.33 13.87
CA SER A 458 -15.67 -0.77 13.44
C SER A 458 -16.82 -1.76 13.70
N LEU A 459 -16.57 -3.06 13.49
CA LEU A 459 -17.56 -4.10 13.74
C LEU A 459 -17.81 -4.30 15.24
N ALA A 460 -16.76 -4.38 16.05
CA ALA A 460 -16.86 -4.53 17.51
C ALA A 460 -17.64 -3.35 18.13
N ARG A 461 -17.32 -2.12 17.75
CA ARG A 461 -18.05 -0.92 18.21
C ARG A 461 -19.51 -0.96 17.82
N ARG A 462 -19.82 -1.37 16.58
CA ARG A 462 -21.19 -1.37 16.05
C ARG A 462 -22.05 -2.49 16.61
N TYR A 463 -21.54 -3.72 16.64
CA TYR A 463 -22.31 -4.91 16.93
C TYR A 463 -22.14 -5.44 18.35
N LEU A 464 -21.02 -5.12 19.01
CA LEU A 464 -20.75 -5.55 20.39
C LEU A 464 -20.74 -4.37 21.40
N GLY A 465 -20.75 -3.12 20.92
CA GLY A 465 -20.55 -1.96 21.80
C GLY A 465 -19.20 -1.97 22.53
N TYR A 466 -18.21 -2.63 21.96
CA TYR A 466 -16.90 -2.90 22.53
C TYR A 466 -15.79 -2.13 21.80
N GLU A 467 -14.89 -1.48 22.56
CA GLU A 467 -13.69 -0.85 22.01
C GLU A 467 -12.51 -1.83 22.14
N THR A 468 -11.95 -2.21 21.03
CA THR A 468 -10.80 -3.14 20.94
C THR A 468 -9.50 -2.44 21.29
N VAL A 469 -8.50 -3.19 21.74
CA VAL A 469 -7.11 -2.76 21.82
C VAL A 469 -6.59 -2.56 20.39
N LYS A 470 -5.99 -1.42 20.11
CA LYS A 470 -5.48 -1.13 18.76
C LYS A 470 -4.04 -1.60 18.61
N TYR A 471 -3.68 -2.02 17.41
CA TYR A 471 -2.27 -2.33 17.08
C TYR A 471 -1.30 -1.21 17.49
N GLU A 472 -1.70 0.06 17.29
CA GLU A 472 -0.90 1.23 17.67
C GLU A 472 -0.66 1.36 19.18
N ASP A 473 -1.54 0.79 20.03
CA ASP A 473 -1.42 0.83 21.48
C ASP A 473 -0.34 -0.15 21.99
N VAL A 474 -0.14 -1.27 21.29
CA VAL A 474 0.85 -2.29 21.66
C VAL A 474 2.17 -2.15 20.87
N ALA A 475 2.12 -1.82 19.59
CA ALA A 475 3.28 -1.72 18.71
C ALA A 475 3.76 -0.28 18.45
N GLY A 476 3.01 0.74 18.91
CA GLY A 476 3.33 2.14 18.68
C GLY A 476 2.94 2.65 17.28
N LYS A 477 3.10 3.96 17.03
CA LYS A 477 2.63 4.65 15.83
C LYS A 477 3.75 5.36 15.07
N GLY A 478 3.73 5.26 13.73
CA GLY A 478 4.62 5.99 12.84
C GLY A 478 6.10 5.64 13.07
N ALA A 479 6.96 6.64 13.25
CA ALA A 479 8.40 6.41 13.49
C ALA A 479 8.74 5.70 14.83
N LYS A 480 7.75 5.54 15.70
CA LYS A 480 7.89 4.82 17.00
C LYS A 480 7.33 3.40 16.94
N ALA A 481 6.76 2.98 15.80
CA ALA A 481 6.24 1.63 15.65
C ALA A 481 7.39 0.62 15.71
N ILE A 482 7.17 -0.46 16.47
CA ILE A 482 8.07 -1.61 16.56
C ILE A 482 7.47 -2.80 15.82
N PRO A 483 8.29 -3.74 15.29
CA PRO A 483 7.80 -5.01 14.78
C PRO A 483 7.04 -5.77 15.87
N PHE A 484 6.00 -6.52 15.50
CA PHE A 484 5.20 -7.26 16.48
C PHE A 484 6.03 -8.27 17.29
N ALA A 485 7.06 -8.85 16.68
CA ALA A 485 8.03 -9.71 17.38
C ALA A 485 8.75 -9.02 18.57
N HIS A 486 8.75 -7.69 18.62
CA HIS A 486 9.34 -6.91 19.71
C HIS A 486 8.30 -6.42 20.75
N VAL A 487 7.03 -6.68 20.55
CA VAL A 487 5.99 -6.40 21.56
C VAL A 487 6.15 -7.37 22.72
N ALA A 488 6.01 -6.88 23.95
CA ALA A 488 6.05 -7.75 25.13
C ALA A 488 4.94 -8.81 25.06
N ILE A 489 5.26 -10.06 25.40
CA ILE A 489 4.30 -11.17 25.23
C ILE A 489 3.01 -10.95 26.03
N ASP A 490 3.07 -10.31 27.20
CA ASP A 490 1.86 -9.98 27.98
C ASP A 490 0.95 -9.01 27.24
N ASP A 491 1.51 -7.95 26.62
CA ASP A 491 0.77 -6.98 25.81
C ASP A 491 0.27 -7.63 24.51
N ALA A 492 1.12 -8.45 23.85
CA ALA A 492 0.77 -9.22 22.66
C ALA A 492 -0.36 -10.23 22.95
N THR A 493 -0.36 -10.86 24.13
CA THR A 493 -1.45 -11.75 24.55
C THR A 493 -2.77 -10.99 24.68
N GLY A 494 -2.73 -9.82 25.33
CA GLY A 494 -3.91 -8.97 25.48
C GLY A 494 -4.52 -8.57 24.14
N TYR A 495 -3.69 -8.23 23.16
CA TYR A 495 -4.08 -7.84 21.82
C TYR A 495 -4.55 -9.05 20.99
N ALA A 496 -3.68 -10.02 20.75
CA ALA A 496 -3.93 -11.11 19.80
C ALA A 496 -5.04 -12.07 20.25
N ALA A 497 -5.11 -12.38 21.56
CA ALA A 497 -6.21 -13.22 22.07
C ALA A 497 -7.55 -12.47 22.05
N GLU A 498 -7.56 -11.14 22.23
CA GLU A 498 -8.74 -10.31 22.03
C GLU A 498 -9.24 -10.38 20.60
N ASP A 499 -8.36 -10.33 19.61
CA ASP A 499 -8.74 -10.41 18.19
C ASP A 499 -9.45 -11.73 17.86
N ALA A 500 -8.97 -12.87 18.36
CA ALA A 500 -9.66 -14.15 18.21
C ALA A 500 -11.02 -14.19 18.95
N ASP A 501 -11.09 -13.67 20.18
CA ASP A 501 -12.33 -13.61 20.97
C ASP A 501 -13.36 -12.68 20.33
N VAL A 502 -12.99 -11.48 19.94
CA VAL A 502 -13.87 -10.51 19.27
C VAL A 502 -14.38 -11.08 17.94
N THR A 503 -13.53 -11.77 17.18
CA THR A 503 -13.91 -12.48 15.95
C THR A 503 -15.02 -13.51 16.26
N LEU A 504 -14.88 -14.31 17.30
CA LEU A 504 -15.89 -15.31 17.65
C LEU A 504 -17.22 -14.68 18.14
N ARG A 505 -17.13 -13.60 18.94
CA ARG A 505 -18.30 -12.83 19.38
C ARG A 505 -19.03 -12.19 18.21
N LEU A 506 -18.30 -11.58 17.28
CA LEU A 506 -18.85 -10.97 16.06
C LEU A 506 -19.55 -12.02 15.20
N HIS A 507 -18.92 -13.17 14.97
CA HIS A 507 -19.52 -14.27 14.24
C HIS A 507 -20.87 -14.71 14.83
N ARG A 508 -20.99 -14.87 16.15
CA ARG A 508 -22.26 -15.24 16.79
C ARG A 508 -23.37 -14.24 16.46
N VAL A 509 -23.09 -12.94 16.53
CA VAL A 509 -24.08 -11.89 16.26
C VAL A 509 -24.38 -11.77 14.76
N LEU A 510 -23.36 -11.80 13.92
CA LEU A 510 -23.52 -11.58 12.47
C LEU A 510 -24.15 -12.77 11.78
N SER A 511 -23.80 -14.00 12.16
CA SER A 511 -24.37 -15.24 11.60
C SER A 511 -25.85 -15.36 11.91
N GLU A 512 -26.31 -14.99 13.11
CA GLU A 512 -27.73 -14.95 13.47
C GLU A 512 -28.50 -13.95 12.59
N LYS A 513 -27.94 -12.72 12.43
CA LYS A 513 -28.54 -11.70 11.56
C LYS A 513 -28.59 -12.17 10.10
N LEU A 514 -27.53 -12.82 9.63
CA LEU A 514 -27.47 -13.34 8.27
C LEU A 514 -28.44 -14.50 8.05
N ALA A 515 -28.63 -15.37 9.02
CA ALA A 515 -29.59 -16.44 8.97
C ALA A 515 -31.06 -15.95 8.89
N ALA A 516 -31.33 -14.76 9.44
CA ALA A 516 -32.64 -14.10 9.34
C ALA A 516 -32.96 -13.59 7.92
N GLU A 517 -31.95 -13.51 7.04
CA GLU A 517 -32.02 -12.96 5.67
C GLU A 517 -31.63 -14.05 4.63
N PRO A 518 -32.55 -14.95 4.24
CA PRO A 518 -32.21 -16.14 3.45
C PRO A 518 -31.53 -15.86 2.11
N ALA A 519 -31.86 -14.73 1.45
CA ALA A 519 -31.24 -14.35 0.19
C ALA A 519 -29.75 -13.95 0.40
N LEU A 520 -29.47 -13.15 1.43
CA LEU A 520 -28.10 -12.75 1.77
C LEU A 520 -27.29 -13.96 2.29
N ALA A 521 -27.90 -14.84 3.08
CA ALA A 521 -27.26 -16.08 3.54
C ALA A 521 -26.82 -16.96 2.37
N ARG A 522 -27.60 -17.03 1.27
CA ARG A 522 -27.18 -17.74 0.05
C ARG A 522 -25.99 -17.04 -0.63
N VAL A 523 -26.02 -15.71 -0.81
CA VAL A 523 -24.90 -14.95 -1.37
C VAL A 523 -23.63 -15.22 -0.57
N TYR A 524 -23.71 -15.18 0.75
CA TYR A 524 -22.60 -15.46 1.64
C TYR A 524 -22.03 -16.88 1.46
N ARG A 525 -22.91 -17.90 1.59
CA ARG A 525 -22.50 -19.31 1.61
C ARG A 525 -22.16 -19.87 0.23
N GLU A 526 -22.81 -19.39 -0.84
CA GLU A 526 -22.66 -19.96 -2.18
C GLU A 526 -21.71 -19.15 -3.08
N ILE A 527 -21.41 -17.87 -2.73
CA ILE A 527 -20.59 -17.00 -3.55
C ILE A 527 -19.35 -16.52 -2.77
N GLU A 528 -19.53 -15.82 -1.62
CA GLU A 528 -18.41 -15.14 -0.97
C GLU A 528 -17.49 -16.11 -0.23
N MET A 529 -17.99 -17.00 0.61
CA MET A 529 -17.14 -17.93 1.35
C MET A 529 -16.42 -18.95 0.46
N PRO A 530 -17.06 -19.59 -0.54
CA PRO A 530 -16.34 -20.48 -1.46
C PRO A 530 -15.26 -19.78 -2.28
N LEU A 531 -15.36 -18.46 -2.46
CA LEU A 531 -14.37 -17.66 -3.20
C LEU A 531 -13.09 -17.41 -2.41
N VAL A 532 -13.11 -17.38 -1.08
CA VAL A 532 -11.93 -17.10 -0.24
C VAL A 532 -10.73 -17.99 -0.61
N PRO A 533 -10.84 -19.34 -0.59
CA PRO A 533 -9.72 -20.19 -0.96
C PRO A 533 -9.35 -20.13 -2.45
N VAL A 534 -10.25 -19.67 -3.33
CA VAL A 534 -9.94 -19.44 -4.75
C VAL A 534 -9.04 -18.22 -4.90
N LEU A 535 -9.37 -17.11 -4.24
CA LEU A 535 -8.56 -15.90 -4.26
C LEU A 535 -7.20 -16.14 -3.62
N GLU A 536 -7.15 -16.86 -2.50
CA GLU A 536 -5.88 -17.25 -1.86
C GLU A 536 -4.98 -18.01 -2.86
N ARG A 537 -5.52 -18.94 -3.65
CA ARG A 537 -4.74 -19.65 -4.67
C ARG A 537 -4.29 -18.76 -5.82
N ILE A 538 -5.14 -17.87 -6.33
CA ILE A 538 -4.78 -16.92 -7.41
C ILE A 538 -3.65 -16.01 -6.94
N GLU A 539 -3.74 -15.46 -5.74
CA GLU A 539 -2.72 -14.63 -5.13
C GLU A 539 -1.41 -15.39 -4.92
N ALA A 540 -1.48 -16.64 -4.40
CA ALA A 540 -0.31 -17.50 -4.24
C ALA A 540 0.32 -17.92 -5.57
N ASN A 541 -0.48 -18.17 -6.62
CA ASN A 541 0.03 -18.46 -7.96
C ASN A 541 0.84 -17.28 -8.52
N GLY A 542 0.36 -16.05 -8.33
CA GLY A 542 0.98 -14.85 -8.86
C GLY A 542 1.15 -14.85 -10.38
N VAL A 543 1.78 -13.81 -10.91
CA VAL A 543 1.96 -13.60 -12.36
C VAL A 543 3.45 -13.44 -12.68
N HIS A 544 3.89 -14.06 -13.77
CA HIS A 544 5.25 -13.88 -14.28
C HIS A 544 5.33 -12.62 -15.15
N ILE A 545 6.35 -11.76 -14.91
CA ILE A 545 6.56 -10.54 -15.69
C ILE A 545 7.98 -10.46 -16.26
N ASP A 546 8.11 -9.92 -17.47
CA ASP A 546 9.40 -9.55 -18.06
C ASP A 546 9.86 -8.19 -17.54
N THR A 547 10.69 -8.21 -16.50
CA THR A 547 11.20 -6.99 -15.85
C THR A 547 12.12 -6.18 -16.76
N ASP A 548 12.82 -6.83 -17.71
CA ASP A 548 13.71 -6.15 -18.64
C ASP A 548 12.90 -5.40 -19.70
N GLU A 549 11.78 -5.97 -20.16
CA GLU A 549 10.85 -5.26 -21.03
C GLU A 549 10.27 -4.02 -20.33
N LEU A 550 9.85 -4.14 -19.07
CA LEU A 550 9.35 -2.98 -18.29
C LEU A 550 10.42 -1.91 -18.13
N ARG A 551 11.68 -2.27 -17.86
CA ARG A 551 12.80 -1.32 -17.79
C ARG A 551 13.05 -0.61 -19.13
N ARG A 552 12.99 -1.34 -20.26
CA ARG A 552 13.08 -0.74 -21.61
C ARG A 552 11.95 0.26 -21.85
N GLN A 553 10.72 -0.08 -21.48
CA GLN A 553 9.57 0.80 -21.58
C GLN A 553 9.70 2.02 -20.67
N SER A 554 10.17 1.87 -19.42
CA SER A 554 10.43 3.00 -18.53
C SER A 554 11.43 4.00 -19.11
N ALA A 555 12.50 3.53 -19.72
CA ALA A 555 13.48 4.39 -20.40
C ALA A 555 12.86 5.14 -21.59
N ASP A 556 11.96 4.51 -22.35
CA ASP A 556 11.24 5.14 -23.44
C ASP A 556 10.26 6.20 -22.97
N LEU A 557 9.44 5.88 -21.97
CA LEU A 557 8.50 6.82 -21.33
C LEU A 557 9.26 8.04 -20.77
N SER A 558 10.42 7.83 -20.13
CA SER A 558 11.26 8.91 -19.60
C SER A 558 11.73 9.88 -20.70
N ARG A 559 12.17 9.37 -21.87
CA ARG A 559 12.56 10.23 -23.00
C ARG A 559 11.38 11.06 -23.52
N ARG A 560 10.20 10.45 -23.63
CA ARG A 560 8.98 11.13 -24.09
C ARG A 560 8.49 12.16 -23.06
N MET A 561 8.59 11.86 -21.76
CA MET A 561 8.29 12.81 -20.68
C MET A 561 9.19 14.04 -20.76
N LEU A 562 10.52 13.84 -20.98
CA LEU A 562 11.46 14.94 -21.14
C LEU A 562 11.12 15.82 -22.36
N ALA A 563 10.75 15.20 -23.49
CA ALA A 563 10.32 15.93 -24.68
C ALA A 563 9.01 16.73 -24.41
N ALA A 564 8.04 16.15 -23.75
CA ALA A 564 6.80 16.84 -23.35
C ALA A 564 7.07 17.99 -22.37
N GLN A 565 8.01 17.83 -21.42
CA GLN A 565 8.43 18.88 -20.50
C GLN A 565 9.13 20.03 -21.21
N GLN A 566 10.02 19.74 -22.16
CA GLN A 566 10.68 20.75 -22.99
C GLN A 566 9.63 21.52 -23.83
N ARG A 567 8.71 20.79 -24.47
CA ARG A 567 7.63 21.41 -25.24
C ARG A 567 6.72 22.29 -24.40
N ALA A 568 6.38 21.85 -23.19
CA ALA A 568 5.59 22.65 -22.24
C ALA A 568 6.32 23.94 -21.83
N THR A 569 7.65 23.88 -21.63
CA THR A 569 8.50 25.03 -21.32
C THR A 569 8.54 26.05 -22.46
N GLU A 570 8.66 25.58 -23.71
CA GLU A 570 8.58 26.41 -24.91
C GLU A 570 7.24 27.14 -25.03
N LEU A 571 6.14 26.38 -24.87
CA LEU A 571 4.77 26.90 -24.96
C LEU A 571 4.43 27.91 -23.85
N ALA A 572 4.98 27.75 -22.67
CA ALA A 572 4.81 28.66 -21.55
C ALA A 572 5.79 29.86 -21.57
N GLY A 573 6.86 29.80 -22.39
CA GLY A 573 7.91 30.82 -22.43
C GLY A 573 8.85 30.83 -21.22
N ARG A 574 8.70 29.89 -20.28
CA ARG A 574 9.53 29.71 -19.08
C ARG A 574 9.44 28.29 -18.52
N SER A 575 10.42 27.90 -17.73
CA SER A 575 10.37 26.62 -16.99
C SER A 575 9.39 26.68 -15.82
N PHE A 576 8.70 25.57 -15.59
CA PHE A 576 7.78 25.37 -14.47
C PHE A 576 7.60 23.87 -14.18
N ASN A 577 7.12 23.54 -12.99
CA ASN A 577 6.88 22.15 -12.60
C ASN A 577 5.47 21.70 -13.06
N LEU A 578 5.41 20.73 -13.99
CA LEU A 578 4.17 20.16 -14.52
C LEU A 578 3.36 19.36 -13.47
N ASP A 579 3.99 18.93 -12.38
CA ASP A 579 3.33 18.24 -11.27
C ASP A 579 2.79 19.19 -10.21
N SER A 580 3.06 20.51 -10.32
CA SER A 580 2.59 21.52 -9.38
C SER A 580 1.27 22.14 -9.82
N PRO A 581 0.12 21.82 -9.20
CA PRO A 581 -1.17 22.43 -9.56
C PRO A 581 -1.15 23.97 -9.47
N LYS A 582 -0.40 24.52 -8.51
CA LYS A 582 -0.29 25.96 -8.32
C LYS A 582 0.47 26.65 -9.45
N GLN A 583 1.57 26.06 -9.94
CA GLN A 583 2.32 26.60 -11.07
C GLN A 583 1.54 26.46 -12.38
N LEU A 584 0.84 25.34 -12.55
CA LEU A 584 -0.05 25.15 -13.69
C LEU A 584 -1.18 26.19 -13.72
N GLN A 585 -1.80 26.49 -12.56
CA GLN A 585 -2.82 27.55 -12.49
C GLN A 585 -2.27 28.90 -12.95
N ALA A 586 -1.08 29.29 -12.47
CA ALA A 586 -0.45 30.54 -12.85
C ALA A 586 -0.17 30.60 -14.37
N VAL A 587 0.44 29.55 -14.94
CA VAL A 587 0.74 29.50 -16.36
C VAL A 587 -0.53 29.50 -17.23
N LEU A 588 -1.48 28.60 -16.94
CA LEU A 588 -2.65 28.43 -17.79
C LEU A 588 -3.65 29.59 -17.70
N PHE A 589 -3.96 30.04 -16.47
CA PHE A 589 -5.07 30.97 -16.24
C PHE A 589 -4.61 32.40 -16.01
N ASP A 590 -3.42 32.62 -15.40
CA ASP A 590 -2.93 33.98 -15.11
C ASP A 590 -2.03 34.53 -16.22
N GLU A 591 -1.19 33.72 -16.87
CA GLU A 591 -0.26 34.14 -17.94
C GLU A 591 -0.87 33.95 -19.33
N LEU A 592 -1.30 32.71 -19.69
CA LEU A 592 -1.91 32.44 -20.99
C LEU A 592 -3.39 32.82 -21.09
N LYS A 593 -4.02 33.27 -19.99
CA LYS A 593 -5.41 33.74 -19.93
C LYS A 593 -6.45 32.74 -20.48
N LEU A 594 -6.16 31.44 -20.38
CA LEU A 594 -7.13 30.41 -20.77
C LEU A 594 -8.34 30.43 -19.80
N PRO A 595 -9.55 30.06 -20.25
CA PRO A 595 -10.73 30.12 -19.40
C PRO A 595 -10.70 29.01 -18.34
N ALA A 596 -10.90 29.38 -17.07
CA ALA A 596 -11.03 28.44 -15.96
C ALA A 596 -12.46 27.88 -15.91
N LEU A 597 -12.75 26.86 -16.73
CA LEU A 597 -14.11 26.30 -16.88
C LEU A 597 -14.54 25.47 -15.67
N LEU A 598 -13.60 24.85 -14.95
CA LEU A 598 -13.87 24.05 -13.75
C LEU A 598 -13.12 24.61 -12.56
N LYS A 599 -13.74 24.48 -11.36
CA LYS A 599 -13.17 24.92 -10.08
C LYS A 599 -13.07 23.77 -9.10
N THR A 600 -12.07 23.83 -8.21
CA THR A 600 -11.94 22.93 -7.08
C THR A 600 -13.02 23.22 -6.02
N PRO A 601 -13.28 22.30 -5.06
CA PRO A 601 -14.22 22.57 -3.95
C PRO A 601 -13.89 23.82 -3.12
N LYS A 602 -12.63 24.30 -3.17
CA LYS A 602 -12.19 25.54 -2.51
C LYS A 602 -12.31 26.78 -3.41
N GLY A 603 -12.95 26.66 -4.59
CA GLY A 603 -13.19 27.77 -5.52
C GLY A 603 -12.01 28.16 -6.40
N GLN A 604 -10.85 27.50 -6.31
CA GLN A 604 -9.69 27.76 -7.18
C GLN A 604 -9.89 27.13 -8.57
N PRO A 605 -9.30 27.67 -9.64
CA PRO A 605 -9.28 27.02 -10.95
C PRO A 605 -8.74 25.58 -10.86
N SER A 606 -9.47 24.63 -11.46
CA SER A 606 -9.03 23.23 -11.47
C SER A 606 -8.01 22.99 -12.58
N THR A 607 -7.00 22.16 -12.30
CA THR A 607 -6.04 21.63 -13.27
C THR A 607 -6.08 20.11 -13.36
N ASN A 608 -7.22 19.50 -12.96
CA ASN A 608 -7.43 18.07 -13.12
C ASN A 608 -7.61 17.72 -14.62
N GLU A 609 -7.62 16.44 -14.94
CA GLU A 609 -7.74 15.91 -16.29
C GLU A 609 -8.92 16.52 -17.04
N GLU A 610 -10.12 16.49 -16.45
CA GLU A 610 -11.35 17.03 -17.03
C GLU A 610 -11.23 18.55 -17.32
N ALA A 611 -10.58 19.32 -16.45
CA ALA A 611 -10.39 20.75 -16.64
C ALA A 611 -9.41 21.05 -17.80
N LEU A 612 -8.34 20.25 -17.92
CA LEU A 612 -7.37 20.40 -19.00
C LEU A 612 -7.95 19.95 -20.34
N GLU A 613 -8.71 18.85 -20.38
CA GLU A 613 -9.43 18.40 -21.59
C GLU A 613 -10.41 19.48 -22.11
N ALA A 614 -11.15 20.11 -21.21
CA ALA A 614 -12.12 21.14 -21.57
C ALA A 614 -11.50 22.38 -22.27
N ILE A 615 -10.20 22.61 -22.14
CA ILE A 615 -9.45 23.73 -22.76
C ILE A 615 -8.38 23.26 -23.76
N ALA A 616 -8.30 21.94 -24.01
CA ALA A 616 -7.28 21.34 -24.86
C ALA A 616 -7.32 21.82 -26.35
N ASP A 617 -8.48 22.25 -26.83
CA ASP A 617 -8.65 22.78 -28.20
C ASP A 617 -8.31 24.26 -28.33
N GLN A 618 -8.10 24.96 -27.20
CA GLN A 618 -7.81 26.40 -27.21
C GLN A 618 -6.31 26.71 -27.22
N HIS A 619 -5.48 25.78 -26.71
CA HIS A 619 -4.03 25.93 -26.70
C HIS A 619 -3.36 24.55 -26.64
N GLU A 620 -2.14 24.42 -27.18
CA GLU A 620 -1.40 23.15 -27.21
C GLU A 620 -0.94 22.70 -25.80
N LEU A 621 -0.63 23.65 -24.91
CA LEU A 621 -0.07 23.36 -23.58
C LEU A 621 -0.93 22.41 -22.72
N PRO A 622 -2.27 22.55 -22.60
CA PRO A 622 -3.10 21.58 -21.88
C PRO A 622 -2.95 20.14 -22.40
N ARG A 623 -2.87 19.93 -23.72
CA ARG A 623 -2.64 18.60 -24.34
C ARG A 623 -1.27 18.06 -23.96
N THR A 624 -0.23 18.88 -24.00
CA THR A 624 1.14 18.51 -23.61
C THR A 624 1.21 18.12 -22.14
N ILE A 625 0.48 18.84 -21.25
CA ILE A 625 0.40 18.50 -19.83
C ILE A 625 -0.32 17.17 -19.62
N LEU A 626 -1.42 16.92 -20.34
CA LEU A 626 -2.15 15.65 -20.28
C LEU A 626 -1.28 14.48 -20.76
N GLU A 627 -0.54 14.65 -21.85
CA GLU A 627 0.43 13.67 -22.35
C GLU A 627 1.51 13.37 -21.28
N TYR A 628 2.17 14.41 -20.75
CA TYR A 628 3.18 14.24 -19.70
C TYR A 628 2.63 13.47 -18.49
N ARG A 629 1.45 13.85 -17.99
CA ARG A 629 0.82 13.18 -16.85
C ARG A 629 0.45 11.72 -17.15
N GLY A 630 -0.02 11.43 -18.35
CA GLY A 630 -0.29 10.07 -18.81
C GLY A 630 0.96 9.20 -18.78
N LEU A 631 2.05 9.71 -19.37
CA LEU A 631 3.36 9.04 -19.36
C LEU A 631 3.92 8.88 -17.95
N ALA A 632 3.85 9.91 -17.12
CA ALA A 632 4.31 9.88 -15.73
C ALA A 632 3.55 8.83 -14.89
N LYS A 633 2.22 8.74 -15.06
CA LYS A 633 1.37 7.75 -14.40
C LYS A 633 1.73 6.32 -14.82
N LEU A 634 1.91 6.07 -16.13
CA LEU A 634 2.30 4.76 -16.64
C LEU A 634 3.67 4.34 -16.12
N ARG A 635 4.63 5.26 -16.13
CA ARG A 635 5.97 5.02 -15.64
C ARG A 635 5.98 4.74 -14.14
N GLY A 636 5.46 5.66 -13.32
CA GLY A 636 5.53 5.58 -11.87
C GLY A 636 4.66 4.47 -11.27
N THR A 637 3.53 4.12 -11.92
CA THR A 637 2.62 3.09 -11.40
C THR A 637 3.00 1.69 -11.85
N TYR A 638 3.53 1.53 -13.07
CA TYR A 638 3.75 0.22 -13.67
C TYR A 638 5.20 -0.05 -13.99
N THR A 639 5.84 0.70 -14.92
CA THR A 639 7.13 0.29 -15.47
C THR A 639 8.28 0.42 -14.48
N ASP A 640 8.24 1.37 -13.54
CA ASP A 640 9.22 1.49 -12.46
C ASP A 640 8.85 0.59 -11.28
N LYS A 641 7.56 0.56 -10.90
CA LYS A 641 7.13 -0.05 -9.64
C LYS A 641 6.99 -1.58 -9.71
N LEU A 642 6.42 -2.14 -10.78
CA LEU A 642 6.18 -3.60 -10.85
C LEU A 642 7.45 -4.44 -10.75
N PRO A 643 8.60 -4.07 -11.39
CA PRO A 643 9.85 -4.82 -11.23
C PRO A 643 10.36 -4.89 -9.78
N GLU A 644 10.11 -3.84 -8.98
CA GLU A 644 10.51 -3.79 -7.56
C GLU A 644 9.64 -4.68 -6.67
N MET A 645 8.41 -4.98 -7.11
CA MET A 645 7.43 -5.77 -6.36
C MET A 645 7.50 -7.28 -6.64
N VAL A 646 8.33 -7.71 -7.60
CA VAL A 646 8.54 -9.14 -7.84
C VAL A 646 9.07 -9.80 -6.56
N ASN A 647 8.38 -10.84 -6.12
CA ASN A 647 8.80 -11.61 -4.95
C ASN A 647 10.06 -12.42 -5.31
N PRO A 648 11.19 -12.26 -4.59
CA PRO A 648 12.44 -12.93 -4.90
C PRO A 648 12.38 -14.46 -4.70
N ASP A 649 11.49 -14.95 -3.83
CA ASP A 649 11.36 -16.38 -3.54
C ASP A 649 10.61 -17.13 -4.65
N THR A 650 9.58 -16.48 -5.23
CA THR A 650 8.74 -17.07 -6.27
C THR A 650 9.11 -16.63 -7.68
N GLY A 651 9.84 -15.52 -7.83
CA GLY A 651 10.10 -14.86 -9.12
C GLY A 651 8.84 -14.28 -9.78
N ARG A 652 7.76 -14.12 -9.04
CA ARG A 652 6.45 -13.72 -9.55
C ARG A 652 5.93 -12.48 -8.83
N LEU A 653 5.01 -11.79 -9.46
CA LEU A 653 4.28 -10.66 -8.91
C LEU A 653 2.98 -11.16 -8.28
N HIS A 654 2.71 -10.80 -7.03
CA HIS A 654 1.51 -11.20 -6.30
C HIS A 654 0.68 -9.97 -5.96
N THR A 655 -0.58 -9.97 -6.36
CA THR A 655 -1.56 -8.94 -5.97
C THR A 655 -2.43 -9.44 -4.81
N SER A 656 -3.07 -8.55 -4.08
CA SER A 656 -4.12 -8.88 -3.12
C SER A 656 -5.49 -8.51 -3.68
N TYR A 657 -6.45 -9.45 -3.67
CA TYR A 657 -7.86 -9.22 -4.02
C TYR A 657 -8.70 -8.95 -2.79
N HIS A 658 -9.56 -7.94 -2.86
CA HIS A 658 -10.47 -7.55 -1.77
C HIS A 658 -11.92 -7.81 -2.17
N GLN A 659 -12.62 -8.64 -1.40
CA GLN A 659 -14.04 -8.95 -1.62
C GLN A 659 -14.95 -7.82 -1.11
N SER A 660 -14.53 -7.11 -0.07
CA SER A 660 -15.26 -5.98 0.53
C SER A 660 -14.89 -4.60 -0.04
N GLY A 661 -14.03 -4.55 -1.07
CA GLY A 661 -13.48 -3.30 -1.62
C GLY A 661 -14.48 -2.45 -2.42
N ALA A 662 -15.57 -3.03 -2.93
CA ALA A 662 -16.59 -2.33 -3.71
C ALA A 662 -17.99 -2.71 -3.25
N ALA A 663 -18.83 -1.73 -2.94
CA ALA A 663 -20.20 -1.96 -2.44
C ALA A 663 -21.09 -2.78 -3.40
N THR A 664 -20.78 -2.81 -4.70
CA THR A 664 -21.47 -3.62 -5.71
C THR A 664 -21.10 -5.11 -5.66
N GLY A 665 -20.12 -5.50 -4.83
CA GLY A 665 -19.61 -6.87 -4.79
C GLY A 665 -18.51 -7.17 -5.82
N ARG A 666 -18.08 -6.19 -6.66
CA ARG A 666 -16.90 -6.37 -7.51
C ARG A 666 -15.65 -6.55 -6.66
N LEU A 667 -14.72 -7.39 -7.15
CA LEU A 667 -13.39 -7.48 -6.57
C LEU A 667 -12.60 -6.20 -6.88
N SER A 668 -11.78 -5.79 -5.95
CA SER A 668 -10.72 -4.81 -6.20
C SER A 668 -9.36 -5.45 -5.92
N SER A 669 -8.29 -4.94 -6.54
CA SER A 669 -6.94 -5.42 -6.30
C SER A 669 -6.03 -4.30 -5.82
N SER A 670 -5.06 -4.64 -4.97
CA SER A 670 -4.02 -3.73 -4.49
C SER A 670 -2.67 -4.44 -4.38
N ASP A 671 -1.64 -3.68 -4.27
CA ASP A 671 -0.27 -4.06 -3.94
C ASP A 671 0.33 -5.18 -4.83
N PRO A 672 0.28 -5.00 -6.19
CA PRO A 672 -0.17 -3.86 -6.99
C PRO A 672 -1.60 -3.98 -7.51
N ASN A 673 -2.25 -2.87 -7.85
CA ASN A 673 -3.54 -2.92 -8.54
C ASN A 673 -3.36 -3.33 -10.02
N LEU A 674 -3.59 -4.60 -10.33
CA LEU A 674 -3.48 -5.16 -11.67
C LEU A 674 -4.75 -5.00 -12.53
N GLN A 675 -5.89 -4.65 -11.93
CA GLN A 675 -7.15 -4.44 -12.64
C GLN A 675 -7.20 -3.11 -13.42
N ASN A 676 -6.29 -2.17 -13.11
CA ASN A 676 -6.26 -0.83 -13.72
C ASN A 676 -5.20 -0.66 -14.81
N ILE A 677 -4.57 -1.74 -15.30
CA ILE A 677 -3.60 -1.67 -16.40
C ILE A 677 -4.34 -1.29 -17.69
N PRO A 678 -3.97 -0.16 -18.35
CA PRO A 678 -4.72 0.32 -19.50
C PRO A 678 -4.70 -0.66 -20.66
N VAL A 679 -5.84 -0.79 -21.37
CA VAL A 679 -5.99 -1.66 -22.55
C VAL A 679 -6.21 -0.86 -23.84
N ARG A 680 -6.68 0.41 -23.73
CA ARG A 680 -7.10 1.21 -24.89
C ARG A 680 -5.95 1.92 -25.59
N THR A 681 -4.85 2.19 -24.91
CA THR A 681 -3.70 2.92 -25.46
C THR A 681 -2.59 1.95 -25.88
N ASP A 682 -1.79 2.32 -26.86
CA ASP A 682 -0.63 1.53 -27.29
C ASP A 682 0.37 1.31 -26.15
N ASP A 683 0.63 2.34 -25.34
CA ASP A 683 1.51 2.24 -24.17
C ASP A 683 0.95 1.29 -23.11
N GLY A 684 -0.37 1.31 -22.89
CA GLY A 684 -1.03 0.37 -21.97
C GLY A 684 -0.90 -1.09 -22.46
N ARG A 685 -1.12 -1.32 -23.77
CA ARG A 685 -0.92 -2.65 -24.36
C ARG A 685 0.53 -3.10 -24.27
N ARG A 686 1.50 -2.21 -24.43
CA ARG A 686 2.91 -2.53 -24.23
C ARG A 686 3.20 -3.02 -22.80
N ILE A 687 2.56 -2.44 -21.78
CA ILE A 687 2.67 -2.91 -20.39
C ILE A 687 2.12 -4.34 -20.27
N ARG A 688 0.96 -4.65 -20.90
CA ARG A 688 0.38 -6.00 -20.91
C ARG A 688 1.29 -7.05 -21.59
N ARG A 689 2.11 -6.66 -22.57
CA ARG A 689 3.12 -7.54 -23.19
C ARG A 689 4.20 -8.00 -22.21
N ALA A 690 4.46 -7.25 -21.16
CA ALA A 690 5.40 -7.66 -20.13
C ALA A 690 4.85 -8.74 -19.18
N PHE A 691 3.54 -9.02 -19.21
CA PHE A 691 2.95 -10.14 -18.48
C PHE A 691 3.01 -11.38 -19.36
N VAL A 692 3.92 -12.29 -19.04
CA VAL A 692 4.33 -13.39 -19.93
C VAL A 692 4.10 -14.75 -19.30
N ALA A 693 3.93 -15.78 -20.15
CA ALA A 693 3.97 -17.16 -19.69
C ALA A 693 5.42 -17.65 -19.56
N PRO A 694 5.75 -18.50 -18.56
CA PRO A 694 7.05 -19.15 -18.48
C PRO A 694 7.29 -20.10 -19.67
N PRO A 695 8.55 -20.49 -19.95
CA PRO A 695 8.87 -21.43 -21.02
C PRO A 695 8.05 -22.72 -20.95
N GLY A 696 7.46 -23.14 -22.07
CA GLY A 696 6.60 -24.32 -22.18
C GLY A 696 5.13 -24.11 -21.82
N ARG A 697 4.77 -22.91 -21.35
CA ARG A 697 3.40 -22.49 -21.08
C ARG A 697 2.93 -21.38 -22.01
N VAL A 698 1.62 -21.15 -22.03
CA VAL A 698 0.95 -20.06 -22.74
C VAL A 698 -0.04 -19.40 -21.78
N LEU A 699 -0.41 -18.15 -22.08
CA LEU A 699 -1.54 -17.49 -21.42
C LEU A 699 -2.81 -17.77 -22.21
N LEU A 700 -3.89 -18.03 -21.48
CA LEU A 700 -5.26 -18.09 -21.98
C LEU A 700 -6.07 -17.02 -21.26
N ALA A 701 -6.68 -16.12 -22.01
CA ALA A 701 -7.64 -15.15 -21.50
C ALA A 701 -9.05 -15.57 -21.89
N CYS A 702 -10.00 -15.44 -20.97
CA CYS A 702 -11.43 -15.77 -21.17
C CYS A 702 -12.26 -14.61 -20.63
N ASP A 703 -12.93 -13.85 -21.52
CA ASP A 703 -13.69 -12.64 -21.18
C ASP A 703 -15.18 -12.82 -21.50
N TYR A 704 -16.06 -12.34 -20.63
CA TYR A 704 -17.49 -12.34 -20.92
C TYR A 704 -17.86 -11.29 -21.98
N SER A 705 -18.41 -11.74 -23.08
CA SER A 705 -18.88 -10.86 -24.16
C SER A 705 -20.13 -10.09 -23.75
N GLN A 706 -20.00 -8.78 -23.55
CA GLN A 706 -21.11 -7.85 -23.30
C GLN A 706 -22.00 -8.26 -22.11
N ILE A 707 -21.40 -8.74 -21.01
CA ILE A 707 -22.14 -9.32 -19.88
C ILE A 707 -23.20 -8.38 -19.32
N GLU A 708 -22.90 -7.10 -19.13
CA GLU A 708 -23.84 -6.14 -18.54
C GLU A 708 -25.06 -5.88 -19.43
N LEU A 709 -24.90 -5.89 -20.78
CA LEU A 709 -26.02 -5.78 -21.71
C LEU A 709 -26.90 -7.05 -21.70
N ARG A 710 -26.29 -8.22 -21.55
CA ARG A 710 -27.04 -9.49 -21.40
C ARG A 710 -27.81 -9.53 -20.09
N ILE A 711 -27.21 -9.05 -19.00
CA ILE A 711 -27.89 -8.91 -17.70
C ILE A 711 -29.03 -7.89 -17.82
N MET A 712 -28.84 -6.75 -18.50
CA MET A 712 -29.90 -5.79 -18.74
C MET A 712 -31.06 -6.41 -19.55
N ALA A 713 -30.77 -7.18 -20.59
CA ALA A 713 -31.80 -7.89 -21.36
C ALA A 713 -32.60 -8.86 -20.49
N HIS A 714 -31.94 -9.59 -19.57
CA HIS A 714 -32.59 -10.49 -18.62
C HIS A 714 -33.46 -9.76 -17.59
N LEU A 715 -32.93 -8.71 -16.94
CA LEU A 715 -33.61 -7.99 -15.85
C LEU A 715 -34.74 -7.09 -16.33
N SER A 716 -34.60 -6.50 -17.53
CA SER A 716 -35.62 -5.66 -18.14
C SER A 716 -36.71 -6.48 -18.88
N GLU A 717 -36.35 -7.68 -19.33
CA GLU A 717 -37.18 -8.51 -20.24
C GLU A 717 -37.52 -7.78 -21.54
N ASP A 718 -36.69 -6.87 -22.00
CA ASP A 718 -36.94 -6.13 -23.20
C ASP A 718 -36.94 -7.03 -24.44
N ALA A 719 -38.07 -7.10 -25.13
CA ALA A 719 -38.25 -7.98 -26.27
C ALA A 719 -37.29 -7.68 -27.45
N GLY A 720 -36.87 -6.42 -27.60
CA GLY A 720 -35.91 -5.97 -28.60
C GLY A 720 -34.51 -6.54 -28.31
N LEU A 721 -34.04 -6.35 -27.06
CA LEU A 721 -32.75 -6.89 -26.58
C LEU A 721 -32.73 -8.43 -26.63
N LEU A 722 -33.79 -9.08 -26.13
CA LEU A 722 -33.87 -10.56 -26.11
C LEU A 722 -33.78 -11.12 -27.55
N ARG A 723 -34.53 -10.56 -28.51
CA ARG A 723 -34.45 -10.98 -29.92
C ARG A 723 -33.09 -10.74 -30.56
N ALA A 724 -32.46 -9.57 -30.26
CA ALA A 724 -31.15 -9.24 -30.81
C ALA A 724 -30.08 -10.24 -30.33
N PHE A 725 -30.05 -10.56 -29.05
CA PHE A 725 -29.13 -11.59 -28.51
C PHE A 725 -29.42 -13.01 -28.98
N ALA A 726 -30.71 -13.39 -29.13
CA ALA A 726 -31.07 -14.69 -29.68
C ALA A 726 -30.64 -14.85 -31.15
N ALA A 727 -30.66 -13.75 -31.93
CA ALA A 727 -30.21 -13.71 -33.33
C ALA A 727 -28.68 -13.57 -33.47
N GLY A 728 -27.92 -13.45 -32.37
CA GLY A 728 -26.48 -13.18 -32.43
C GLY A 728 -26.13 -11.81 -33.01
N ALA A 729 -27.07 -10.84 -33.03
CA ALA A 729 -26.87 -9.53 -33.63
C ALA A 729 -25.93 -8.64 -32.79
N ASP A 730 -25.12 -7.84 -33.48
CA ASP A 730 -24.30 -6.79 -32.84
C ASP A 730 -25.19 -5.62 -32.44
N ILE A 731 -25.56 -5.54 -31.16
CA ILE A 731 -26.45 -4.51 -30.60
C ILE A 731 -25.90 -3.10 -30.87
N HIS A 732 -24.59 -2.89 -30.79
CA HIS A 732 -23.98 -1.59 -31.01
C HIS A 732 -24.08 -1.20 -32.48
N ARG A 733 -23.91 -2.17 -33.38
CA ARG A 733 -24.08 -1.93 -34.83
C ARG A 733 -25.51 -1.68 -35.18
N ALA A 734 -26.47 -2.42 -34.59
CA ALA A 734 -27.90 -2.18 -34.77
C ALA A 734 -28.34 -0.80 -34.27
N THR A 735 -27.88 -0.39 -33.09
CA THR A 735 -28.11 0.95 -32.55
C THR A 735 -27.50 2.03 -33.46
N ALA A 736 -26.28 1.83 -33.99
CA ALA A 736 -25.65 2.77 -34.91
C ALA A 736 -26.45 2.93 -36.21
N ALA A 737 -26.90 1.82 -36.81
CA ALA A 737 -27.72 1.85 -38.02
C ALA A 737 -28.95 2.76 -37.88
N GLU A 738 -29.61 2.67 -36.73
CA GLU A 738 -30.79 3.47 -36.41
C GLU A 738 -30.48 4.92 -36.05
N VAL A 739 -29.50 5.12 -35.15
CA VAL A 739 -29.11 6.48 -34.70
C VAL A 739 -28.61 7.33 -35.88
N PHE A 740 -27.84 6.72 -36.77
CA PHE A 740 -27.28 7.42 -37.95
C PHE A 740 -28.12 7.25 -39.24
N GLY A 741 -29.26 6.54 -39.19
CA GLY A 741 -30.18 6.37 -40.32
C GLY A 741 -29.56 5.62 -41.49
N LYS A 742 -28.70 4.62 -41.26
CA LYS A 742 -27.96 3.85 -42.26
C LYS A 742 -28.33 2.36 -42.27
N PRO A 743 -28.18 1.67 -43.40
CA PRO A 743 -28.21 0.21 -43.44
C PRO A 743 -27.13 -0.40 -42.53
N LEU A 744 -27.41 -1.61 -42.01
CA LEU A 744 -26.54 -2.28 -41.03
C LEU A 744 -25.11 -2.54 -41.54
N ASP A 745 -24.99 -2.84 -42.85
CA ASP A 745 -23.75 -3.12 -43.57
C ASP A 745 -22.92 -1.86 -43.86
N GLU A 746 -23.54 -0.68 -43.89
CA GLU A 746 -22.88 0.61 -44.11
C GLU A 746 -22.39 1.28 -42.79
N VAL A 747 -22.68 0.70 -41.64
CA VAL A 747 -22.23 1.23 -40.35
C VAL A 747 -20.71 1.12 -40.20
N THR A 748 -20.05 2.27 -40.03
CA THR A 748 -18.60 2.37 -39.86
C THR A 748 -18.17 1.95 -38.44
N ALA A 749 -16.90 1.64 -38.27
CA ALA A 749 -16.33 1.32 -36.95
C ALA A 749 -16.45 2.48 -35.95
N ASN A 750 -16.38 3.74 -36.41
CA ASN A 750 -16.54 4.93 -35.58
C ASN A 750 -17.98 5.11 -35.11
N GLU A 751 -18.96 4.94 -36.01
CA GLU A 751 -20.39 4.99 -35.65
C GLU A 751 -20.78 3.87 -34.70
N ARG A 752 -20.27 2.65 -34.90
CA ARG A 752 -20.43 1.56 -33.94
C ARG A 752 -19.83 1.90 -32.56
N ARG A 753 -18.67 2.58 -32.53
CA ARG A 753 -18.05 3.05 -31.30
C ARG A 753 -18.89 4.12 -30.59
N ALA A 754 -19.42 5.08 -31.33
CA ALA A 754 -20.36 6.09 -30.82
C ALA A 754 -21.62 5.43 -30.24
N ALA A 755 -22.22 4.48 -30.97
CA ALA A 755 -23.39 3.72 -30.50
C ALA A 755 -23.07 2.87 -29.26
N LYS A 756 -21.84 2.33 -29.13
CA LYS A 756 -21.39 1.68 -27.89
C LYS A 756 -21.43 2.66 -26.72
N ALA A 757 -20.94 3.89 -26.91
CA ALA A 757 -20.99 4.92 -25.88
C ALA A 757 -22.43 5.35 -25.53
N ILE A 758 -23.32 5.43 -26.54
CA ILE A 758 -24.75 5.71 -26.33
C ILE A 758 -25.41 4.59 -25.51
N ASN A 759 -25.26 3.33 -25.92
CA ASN A 759 -25.87 2.18 -25.27
C ASN A 759 -25.44 2.08 -23.79
N PHE A 760 -24.14 2.12 -23.52
CA PHE A 760 -23.63 2.06 -22.13
C PHE A 760 -24.00 3.31 -21.34
N GLY A 761 -23.85 4.51 -21.96
CA GLY A 761 -24.18 5.76 -21.28
C GLY A 761 -25.65 5.81 -20.84
N LEU A 762 -26.58 5.48 -21.71
CA LEU A 762 -28.01 5.49 -21.40
C LEU A 762 -28.42 4.39 -20.46
N MET A 763 -27.87 3.18 -20.62
CA MET A 763 -28.08 2.06 -19.72
C MET A 763 -27.65 2.40 -18.28
N TYR A 764 -26.56 3.17 -18.12
CA TYR A 764 -26.08 3.65 -16.81
C TYR A 764 -26.74 4.93 -16.32
N GLY A 765 -27.82 5.37 -16.98
CA GLY A 765 -28.58 6.53 -16.55
C GLY A 765 -27.92 7.88 -16.85
N MET A 766 -27.09 7.95 -17.91
CA MET A 766 -26.53 9.20 -18.40
C MET A 766 -27.63 10.12 -18.88
N SER A 767 -27.59 11.40 -18.51
CA SER A 767 -28.53 12.41 -19.01
C SER A 767 -28.19 12.83 -20.45
N ALA A 768 -29.16 13.42 -21.18
CA ALA A 768 -28.93 14.00 -22.49
C ALA A 768 -27.80 15.05 -22.48
N PHE A 769 -27.60 15.78 -21.38
CA PHE A 769 -26.47 16.70 -21.23
C PHE A 769 -25.11 15.94 -21.18
N GLY A 770 -25.04 14.85 -20.42
CA GLY A 770 -23.85 14.01 -20.38
C GLY A 770 -23.55 13.37 -21.74
N LEU A 771 -24.59 12.91 -22.46
CA LEU A 771 -24.46 12.31 -23.75
C LEU A 771 -23.97 13.33 -24.80
N ALA A 772 -24.53 14.56 -24.82
CA ALA A 772 -24.11 15.65 -25.68
C ALA A 772 -22.61 15.95 -25.52
N ARG A 773 -22.15 16.06 -24.28
CA ARG A 773 -20.73 16.30 -23.96
C ARG A 773 -19.84 15.13 -24.42
N ASN A 774 -20.27 13.90 -24.20
CA ASN A 774 -19.48 12.71 -24.53
C ASN A 774 -19.28 12.50 -26.03
N LEU A 775 -20.32 12.84 -26.85
CA LEU A 775 -20.30 12.69 -28.28
C LEU A 775 -19.88 13.96 -29.02
N GLY A 776 -19.75 15.10 -28.34
CA GLY A 776 -19.47 16.39 -28.98
C GLY A 776 -20.62 16.93 -29.84
N ILE A 777 -21.89 16.59 -29.53
CA ILE A 777 -23.08 16.95 -30.27
C ILE A 777 -23.97 17.95 -29.54
N GLY A 778 -24.96 18.51 -30.26
CA GLY A 778 -25.94 19.42 -29.68
C GLY A 778 -26.84 18.75 -28.63
N ARG A 779 -27.32 19.52 -27.64
CA ARG A 779 -28.20 18.98 -26.56
C ARG A 779 -29.55 18.48 -27.13
N ALA A 780 -30.10 19.14 -28.15
CA ALA A 780 -31.34 18.73 -28.82
C ALA A 780 -31.13 17.36 -29.50
N GLU A 781 -30.07 17.22 -30.29
CA GLU A 781 -29.70 15.97 -30.93
C GLU A 781 -29.47 14.82 -29.94
N ALA A 782 -28.79 15.08 -28.79
CA ALA A 782 -28.64 14.11 -27.72
C ALA A 782 -29.99 13.71 -27.10
N GLN A 783 -30.96 14.63 -26.99
CA GLN A 783 -32.33 14.33 -26.55
C GLN A 783 -33.07 13.42 -27.53
N ASP A 784 -32.91 13.65 -28.83
CA ASP A 784 -33.50 12.79 -29.87
C ASP A 784 -32.93 11.37 -29.82
N TYR A 785 -31.62 11.23 -29.61
CA TYR A 785 -31.00 9.91 -29.44
C TYR A 785 -31.49 9.18 -28.16
N VAL A 786 -31.67 9.89 -27.04
CA VAL A 786 -32.25 9.33 -25.81
C VAL A 786 -33.69 8.86 -26.06
N ALA A 787 -34.52 9.68 -26.73
CA ALA A 787 -35.90 9.35 -27.03
C ALA A 787 -35.99 8.12 -27.97
N LEU A 788 -35.15 8.07 -29.02
CA LEU A 788 -35.08 6.95 -29.96
C LEU A 788 -34.67 5.66 -29.26
N TYR A 789 -33.63 5.70 -28.40
CA TYR A 789 -33.17 4.56 -27.66
C TYR A 789 -34.25 3.94 -26.75
N PHE A 790 -34.97 4.77 -25.97
CA PHE A 790 -36.01 4.28 -25.09
C PHE A 790 -37.32 3.92 -25.81
N SER A 791 -37.58 4.48 -27.02
CA SER A 791 -38.68 4.00 -27.86
C SER A 791 -38.42 2.59 -28.41
N ARG A 792 -37.14 2.27 -28.66
CA ARG A 792 -36.74 0.94 -29.14
C ARG A 792 -36.69 -0.09 -28.00
N TYR A 793 -36.23 0.35 -26.81
CA TYR A 793 -36.08 -0.49 -25.64
C TYR A 793 -36.95 0.01 -24.45
N PRO A 794 -38.29 -0.04 -24.58
CA PRO A 794 -39.19 0.58 -23.60
C PRO A 794 -39.16 -0.15 -22.26
N ALA A 795 -38.87 -1.48 -22.22
CA ALA A 795 -38.79 -2.23 -21.00
C ALA A 795 -37.49 -1.94 -20.23
N VAL A 796 -36.43 -1.48 -20.91
CA VAL A 796 -35.21 -0.97 -20.22
C VAL A 796 -35.55 0.30 -19.43
N HIS A 797 -36.30 1.24 -20.05
CA HIS A 797 -36.73 2.45 -19.33
C HIS A 797 -37.62 2.11 -18.12
N ALA A 798 -38.59 1.20 -18.32
CA ALA A 798 -39.47 0.76 -17.24
C ALA A 798 -38.69 0.07 -16.09
N PHE A 799 -37.65 -0.71 -16.41
CA PHE A 799 -36.75 -1.30 -15.41
C PHE A 799 -36.02 -0.23 -14.61
N MET A 800 -35.46 0.79 -15.26
CA MET A 800 -34.77 1.88 -14.60
C MET A 800 -35.67 2.63 -13.60
N GLU A 801 -36.93 2.91 -14.00
CA GLU A 801 -37.89 3.55 -13.10
C GLU A 801 -38.29 2.64 -11.93
N ARG A 802 -38.46 1.33 -12.15
CA ARG A 802 -38.69 0.36 -11.07
C ARG A 802 -37.55 0.35 -10.06
N MET A 803 -36.29 0.38 -10.49
CA MET A 803 -35.13 0.38 -9.59
C MET A 803 -35.07 1.66 -8.75
N ARG A 804 -35.36 2.81 -9.35
CA ARG A 804 -35.47 4.09 -8.63
C ARG A 804 -36.60 4.06 -7.57
N ALA A 805 -37.76 3.52 -7.96
CA ALA A 805 -38.91 3.41 -7.05
C ALA A 805 -38.60 2.45 -5.90
N GLN A 806 -38.07 1.27 -6.18
CA GLN A 806 -37.66 0.29 -5.19
C GLN A 806 -36.64 0.89 -4.21
N ALA A 807 -35.61 1.58 -4.72
CA ALA A 807 -34.61 2.22 -3.89
C ALA A 807 -35.21 3.27 -2.96
N ARG A 808 -36.17 4.08 -3.44
CA ARG A 808 -36.85 5.09 -2.59
C ARG A 808 -37.70 4.48 -1.50
N GLU A 809 -38.35 3.34 -1.78
CA GLU A 809 -39.23 2.65 -0.84
C GLU A 809 -38.47 1.81 0.18
N GLN A 810 -37.49 1.01 -0.27
CA GLN A 810 -36.82 0.01 0.55
C GLN A 810 -35.43 0.47 1.05
N GLY A 811 -34.86 1.54 0.47
CA GLY A 811 -33.52 2.02 0.78
C GLY A 811 -32.40 1.21 0.10
N TYR A 812 -32.71 0.19 -0.69
CA TYR A 812 -31.74 -0.65 -1.41
C TYR A 812 -32.29 -1.19 -2.74
N VAL A 813 -31.36 -1.70 -3.57
CA VAL A 813 -31.66 -2.53 -4.75
C VAL A 813 -30.91 -3.86 -4.64
N GLU A 814 -31.37 -4.86 -5.41
CA GLU A 814 -30.85 -6.24 -5.33
C GLU A 814 -30.28 -6.72 -6.68
N THR A 815 -29.28 -7.60 -6.64
CA THR A 815 -28.80 -8.36 -7.79
C THR A 815 -29.73 -9.55 -8.08
N LEU A 816 -29.50 -10.24 -9.20
CA LEU A 816 -30.19 -11.49 -9.55
C LEU A 816 -30.08 -12.55 -8.44
N PHE A 817 -28.98 -12.56 -7.70
CA PHE A 817 -28.72 -13.53 -6.63
C PHE A 817 -29.18 -13.06 -5.24
N GLY A 818 -29.69 -11.83 -5.11
CA GLY A 818 -30.22 -11.28 -3.86
C GLY A 818 -29.22 -10.45 -3.05
N ARG A 819 -28.02 -10.14 -3.60
CA ARG A 819 -27.09 -9.19 -2.98
C ARG A 819 -27.71 -7.82 -2.96
N ARG A 820 -27.64 -7.11 -1.81
CA ARG A 820 -28.20 -5.77 -1.64
C ARG A 820 -27.14 -4.67 -1.73
N LEU A 821 -27.47 -3.59 -2.45
CA LEU A 821 -26.76 -2.32 -2.36
C LEU A 821 -27.66 -1.30 -1.67
N TYR A 822 -27.28 -0.83 -0.48
CA TYR A 822 -27.98 0.20 0.27
C TYR A 822 -27.64 1.59 -0.27
N LEU A 823 -28.65 2.46 -0.38
CA LEU A 823 -28.58 3.78 -1.02
C LEU A 823 -29.03 4.87 -0.06
N ASN A 824 -28.19 5.20 0.91
CA ASN A 824 -28.50 6.13 1.99
C ASN A 824 -28.93 7.52 1.49
N ASP A 825 -28.40 7.96 0.34
CA ASP A 825 -28.66 9.29 -0.25
C ASP A 825 -29.84 9.32 -1.24
N ILE A 826 -30.60 8.23 -1.40
CA ILE A 826 -31.68 8.14 -2.41
C ILE A 826 -32.80 9.17 -2.16
N ASN A 827 -33.07 9.52 -0.91
CA ASN A 827 -34.02 10.50 -0.47
C ASN A 827 -33.37 11.82 0.02
N ALA A 828 -32.08 12.06 -0.31
CA ALA A 828 -31.35 13.26 0.11
C ALA A 828 -32.01 14.54 -0.43
N ARG A 829 -31.99 15.60 0.36
CA ARG A 829 -32.48 16.94 -0.05
C ARG A 829 -31.61 17.54 -1.18
N SER A 830 -30.32 17.27 -1.15
CA SER A 830 -29.39 17.69 -2.20
C SER A 830 -29.67 16.96 -3.52
N GLN A 831 -29.96 17.71 -4.57
CA GLN A 831 -30.22 17.15 -5.91
C GLN A 831 -29.03 16.36 -6.45
N GLY A 832 -27.79 16.80 -6.17
CA GLY A 832 -26.59 16.11 -6.63
C GLY A 832 -26.41 14.74 -5.97
N LEU A 833 -26.60 14.64 -4.63
CA LEU A 833 -26.51 13.37 -3.89
C LEU A 833 -27.64 12.41 -4.36
N ARG A 834 -28.85 12.90 -4.43
CA ARG A 834 -29.99 12.10 -4.89
C ARG A 834 -29.80 11.59 -6.33
N ALA A 835 -29.37 12.43 -7.26
CA ALA A 835 -29.09 12.01 -8.64
C ALA A 835 -27.94 10.98 -8.72
N GLY A 836 -26.93 11.08 -7.83
CA GLY A 836 -25.89 10.08 -7.67
C GLY A 836 -26.45 8.73 -7.23
N ALA A 837 -27.29 8.73 -6.18
CA ALA A 837 -27.96 7.54 -5.66
C ALA A 837 -28.94 6.91 -6.66
N GLU A 838 -29.68 7.71 -7.42
CA GLU A 838 -30.57 7.23 -8.51
C GLU A 838 -29.80 6.52 -9.64
N ARG A 839 -28.60 7.02 -10.00
CA ARG A 839 -27.75 6.32 -10.96
C ARG A 839 -27.20 5.02 -10.38
N ALA A 840 -26.78 5.03 -9.10
CA ALA A 840 -26.33 3.84 -8.41
C ALA A 840 -27.44 2.78 -8.33
N ALA A 841 -28.71 3.18 -8.10
CA ALA A 841 -29.86 2.30 -8.07
C ALA A 841 -30.07 1.55 -9.40
N ILE A 842 -29.78 2.18 -10.53
CA ILE A 842 -29.88 1.56 -11.86
C ILE A 842 -28.71 0.62 -12.12
N ASN A 843 -27.50 1.02 -11.74
CA ASN A 843 -26.26 0.33 -12.10
C ASN A 843 -25.98 -0.88 -11.21
N ALA A 844 -26.30 -0.79 -9.92
CA ALA A 844 -25.93 -1.82 -8.95
C ALA A 844 -26.51 -3.22 -9.25
N PRO A 845 -27.79 -3.37 -9.69
CA PRO A 845 -28.30 -4.70 -10.06
C PRO A 845 -27.51 -5.35 -11.20
N MET A 846 -27.07 -4.59 -12.20
CA MET A 846 -26.30 -5.10 -13.33
C MET A 846 -24.85 -5.41 -12.94
N GLN A 847 -24.15 -4.43 -12.36
CA GLN A 847 -22.75 -4.58 -11.99
C GLN A 847 -22.56 -5.63 -10.91
N GLY A 848 -23.46 -5.67 -9.92
CA GLY A 848 -23.43 -6.67 -8.87
C GLY A 848 -23.75 -8.07 -9.38
N THR A 849 -24.72 -8.20 -10.31
CA THR A 849 -25.00 -9.50 -10.95
C THR A 849 -23.81 -9.99 -11.77
N ALA A 850 -23.13 -9.10 -12.51
CA ALA A 850 -21.90 -9.45 -13.25
C ALA A 850 -20.79 -9.91 -12.28
N ALA A 851 -20.61 -9.22 -11.14
CA ALA A 851 -19.68 -9.61 -10.10
C ALA A 851 -20.02 -10.99 -9.49
N ASP A 852 -21.28 -11.24 -9.22
CA ASP A 852 -21.73 -12.54 -8.69
C ASP A 852 -21.50 -13.67 -9.71
N ILE A 853 -21.75 -13.42 -11.01
CA ILE A 853 -21.52 -14.38 -12.10
C ILE A 853 -20.04 -14.74 -12.20
N ILE A 854 -19.13 -13.76 -12.27
CA ILE A 854 -17.69 -14.05 -12.39
C ILE A 854 -17.16 -14.79 -11.17
N LYS A 855 -17.61 -14.44 -9.95
CA LYS A 855 -17.24 -15.13 -8.72
C LYS A 855 -17.67 -16.60 -8.73
N ARG A 856 -18.90 -16.88 -9.15
CA ARG A 856 -19.43 -18.25 -9.31
C ARG A 856 -18.63 -19.03 -10.36
N ALA A 857 -18.28 -18.39 -11.48
CA ALA A 857 -17.42 -18.97 -12.50
C ALA A 857 -16.04 -19.33 -11.94
N MET A 858 -15.41 -18.42 -11.19
CA MET A 858 -14.12 -18.65 -10.53
C MET A 858 -14.16 -19.87 -9.63
N VAL A 859 -15.17 -19.98 -8.76
CA VAL A 859 -15.35 -21.13 -7.86
C VAL A 859 -15.51 -22.43 -8.64
N SER A 860 -16.34 -22.44 -9.70
CA SER A 860 -16.58 -23.62 -10.53
C SER A 860 -15.32 -24.05 -11.29
N VAL A 861 -14.57 -23.10 -11.86
CA VAL A 861 -13.34 -23.37 -12.61
C VAL A 861 -12.24 -23.89 -11.68
N ASP A 862 -12.05 -23.24 -10.52
CA ASP A 862 -11.05 -23.64 -9.54
C ASP A 862 -11.30 -25.06 -8.99
N ALA A 863 -12.56 -25.40 -8.68
CA ALA A 863 -12.92 -26.74 -8.24
C ALA A 863 -12.57 -27.80 -9.29
N TRP A 864 -12.77 -27.52 -10.58
CA TRP A 864 -12.36 -28.42 -11.65
C TRP A 864 -10.83 -28.50 -11.81
N LEU A 865 -10.13 -27.37 -11.77
CA LEU A 865 -8.66 -27.33 -11.85
C LEU A 865 -7.99 -28.11 -10.73
N GLY A 866 -8.58 -28.10 -9.52
CA GLY A 866 -8.11 -28.88 -8.38
C GLY A 866 -8.06 -30.40 -8.64
N GLY A 867 -8.92 -30.90 -9.53
CA GLY A 867 -8.91 -32.30 -9.99
C GLY A 867 -7.93 -32.61 -11.11
N GLN A 868 -7.34 -31.59 -11.74
CA GLN A 868 -6.41 -31.77 -12.87
C GLN A 868 -4.97 -31.85 -12.34
N ARG A 869 -4.36 -33.04 -12.45
CA ARG A 869 -2.97 -33.25 -12.02
C ARG A 869 -2.18 -34.00 -13.06
N LYS A 870 -0.94 -33.57 -13.30
CA LYS A 870 0.04 -34.34 -14.09
C LYS A 870 0.53 -35.56 -13.30
N ALA A 871 1.21 -36.48 -13.98
CA ALA A 871 1.87 -37.60 -13.31
C ALA A 871 2.92 -37.13 -12.27
N SER A 872 3.49 -35.93 -12.44
CA SER A 872 4.36 -35.27 -11.46
C SER A 872 3.65 -34.74 -10.20
N GLY A 873 2.32 -34.67 -10.18
CA GLY A 873 1.52 -34.04 -9.15
C GLY A 873 1.26 -32.55 -9.37
N GLU A 874 1.93 -31.93 -10.33
CA GLU A 874 1.74 -30.51 -10.66
C GLU A 874 0.42 -30.26 -11.39
N SER A 875 -0.10 -29.01 -11.28
CA SER A 875 -1.25 -28.58 -12.08
C SER A 875 -0.84 -28.23 -13.51
N PRO A 876 -1.55 -28.74 -14.54
CA PRO A 876 -1.28 -28.38 -15.94
C PRO A 876 -1.70 -26.95 -16.27
N ALA A 877 -2.48 -26.28 -15.42
CA ALA A 877 -2.89 -24.89 -15.57
C ALA A 877 -3.13 -24.22 -14.22
N LEU A 878 -2.90 -22.92 -14.17
CA LEU A 878 -3.10 -22.06 -13.00
C LEU A 878 -4.02 -20.91 -13.39
N MET A 879 -5.03 -20.59 -12.58
CA MET A 879 -5.73 -19.30 -12.65
C MET A 879 -4.84 -18.27 -11.98
N ILE A 880 -4.46 -17.21 -12.71
CA ILE A 880 -3.44 -16.24 -12.24
C ILE A 880 -3.97 -14.84 -12.06
N LEU A 881 -5.01 -14.44 -12.81
CA LEU A 881 -5.63 -13.11 -12.68
C LEU A 881 -7.15 -13.17 -12.87
N GLN A 882 -7.83 -12.27 -12.17
CA GLN A 882 -9.18 -11.84 -12.46
C GLN A 882 -9.16 -10.32 -12.70
N VAL A 883 -9.61 -9.87 -13.87
CA VAL A 883 -9.61 -8.45 -14.27
C VAL A 883 -10.95 -8.10 -14.90
N HIS A 884 -11.76 -7.25 -14.25
CA HIS A 884 -13.12 -6.92 -14.68
C HIS A 884 -14.00 -8.16 -14.91
N ASP A 885 -14.28 -8.49 -16.16
CA ASP A 885 -15.12 -9.63 -16.56
C ASP A 885 -14.26 -10.79 -17.16
N GLU A 886 -12.94 -10.71 -17.02
CA GLU A 886 -11.92 -11.60 -17.61
C GLU A 886 -11.27 -12.48 -16.55
N LEU A 887 -11.02 -13.75 -16.91
CA LEU A 887 -10.14 -14.69 -16.18
C LEU A 887 -8.93 -15.00 -17.04
N VAL A 888 -7.73 -14.89 -16.45
CA VAL A 888 -6.46 -15.19 -17.12
C VAL A 888 -5.82 -16.43 -16.49
N PHE A 889 -5.37 -17.32 -17.35
CA PHE A 889 -4.74 -18.58 -16.96
C PHE A 889 -3.35 -18.69 -17.56
N GLU A 890 -2.46 -19.35 -16.84
CA GLU A 890 -1.18 -19.85 -17.32
C GLU A 890 -1.30 -21.37 -17.48
N ALA A 891 -1.11 -21.90 -18.68
CA ALA A 891 -1.35 -23.30 -18.98
C ALA A 891 -0.22 -23.93 -19.79
N ASP A 892 0.02 -25.23 -19.61
CA ASP A 892 0.86 -25.99 -20.50
C ASP A 892 0.30 -25.94 -21.93
N ALA A 893 1.16 -25.74 -22.92
CA ALA A 893 0.75 -25.60 -24.32
C ALA A 893 -0.08 -26.80 -24.83
N GLY A 894 0.20 -28.02 -24.35
CA GLY A 894 -0.56 -29.23 -24.71
C GLY A 894 -1.92 -29.40 -23.98
N PHE A 895 -2.20 -28.55 -22.96
CA PHE A 895 -3.42 -28.62 -22.17
C PHE A 895 -4.39 -27.45 -22.48
N VAL A 896 -3.94 -26.43 -23.18
CA VAL A 896 -4.68 -25.17 -23.37
C VAL A 896 -6.07 -25.37 -24.03
N ASP A 897 -6.23 -26.29 -24.99
CA ASP A 897 -7.50 -26.53 -25.66
C ASP A 897 -8.54 -27.19 -24.73
N THR A 898 -8.10 -28.11 -23.89
CA THR A 898 -8.93 -28.73 -22.84
C THR A 898 -9.35 -27.66 -21.81
N LEU A 899 -8.40 -26.85 -21.37
CA LEU A 899 -8.66 -25.73 -20.45
C LEU A 899 -9.68 -24.78 -21.03
N ARG A 900 -9.47 -24.31 -22.27
CA ARG A 900 -10.37 -23.36 -22.95
C ARG A 900 -11.80 -23.90 -23.02
N THR A 901 -11.97 -25.14 -23.45
CA THR A 901 -13.28 -25.80 -23.59
C THR A 901 -14.01 -25.83 -22.24
N GLU A 902 -13.33 -26.25 -21.17
CA GLU A 902 -13.96 -26.40 -19.85
C GLU A 902 -14.21 -25.04 -19.18
N VAL A 903 -13.29 -24.07 -19.30
CA VAL A 903 -13.48 -22.73 -18.76
C VAL A 903 -14.67 -22.04 -19.42
N VAL A 904 -14.75 -22.05 -20.76
CA VAL A 904 -15.89 -21.47 -21.50
C VAL A 904 -17.19 -22.13 -21.05
N ARG A 905 -17.25 -23.45 -20.98
CA ARG A 905 -18.44 -24.19 -20.51
C ARG A 905 -18.88 -23.76 -19.10
N ARG A 906 -17.92 -23.62 -18.18
CA ARG A 906 -18.20 -23.27 -16.77
C ARG A 906 -18.59 -21.82 -16.61
N MET A 907 -17.91 -20.91 -17.30
CA MET A 907 -18.28 -19.50 -17.34
C MET A 907 -19.68 -19.31 -17.94
N ALA A 908 -19.99 -19.96 -19.07
CA ALA A 908 -21.32 -19.87 -19.68
C ALA A 908 -22.43 -20.46 -18.77
N ALA A 909 -22.12 -21.43 -17.92
CA ALA A 909 -23.06 -22.06 -17.00
C ALA A 909 -23.15 -21.37 -15.62
N ALA A 910 -22.42 -20.25 -15.38
CA ALA A 910 -22.37 -19.62 -14.07
C ALA A 910 -23.70 -18.97 -13.63
N ALA A 911 -24.58 -18.67 -14.60
CA ALA A 911 -25.94 -18.18 -14.35
C ALA A 911 -26.90 -18.60 -15.49
N GLU A 912 -28.16 -18.82 -15.13
CA GLU A 912 -29.24 -19.02 -16.09
C GLU A 912 -29.91 -17.67 -16.42
N LEU A 913 -29.55 -17.10 -17.55
CA LEU A 913 -30.16 -15.87 -18.07
C LEU A 913 -31.13 -16.21 -19.23
N LYS A 914 -32.06 -15.29 -19.51
CA LYS A 914 -32.96 -15.39 -20.69
C LYS A 914 -32.23 -15.25 -22.03
N VAL A 915 -30.95 -14.90 -21.99
CA VAL A 915 -30.02 -14.84 -23.11
C VAL A 915 -28.74 -15.61 -22.75
N PRO A 916 -28.08 -16.29 -23.71
CA PRO A 916 -26.88 -17.07 -23.39
C PRO A 916 -25.74 -16.16 -22.92
N LEU A 917 -24.97 -16.61 -21.91
CA LEU A 917 -23.67 -16.05 -21.63
C LEU A 917 -22.67 -16.53 -22.67
N VAL A 918 -21.94 -15.60 -23.28
CA VAL A 918 -20.92 -15.89 -24.29
C VAL A 918 -19.56 -15.47 -23.74
N VAL A 919 -18.56 -16.30 -24.01
CA VAL A 919 -17.19 -16.08 -23.54
C VAL A 919 -16.27 -16.02 -24.76
N ASP A 920 -15.58 -14.90 -24.92
CA ASP A 920 -14.53 -14.72 -25.91
C ASP A 920 -13.20 -15.24 -25.33
N THR A 921 -12.35 -15.86 -26.16
CA THR A 921 -11.10 -16.44 -25.69
C THR A 921 -9.94 -16.11 -26.64
N GLY A 922 -8.76 -15.87 -26.06
CA GLY A 922 -7.53 -15.72 -26.80
C GLY A 922 -6.38 -16.46 -26.12
N VAL A 923 -5.39 -16.87 -26.91
CA VAL A 923 -4.19 -17.57 -26.43
C VAL A 923 -2.96 -16.85 -26.96
N GLY A 924 -1.97 -16.60 -26.11
CA GLY A 924 -0.75 -15.91 -26.51
C GLY A 924 0.43 -16.21 -25.60
N ALA A 925 1.62 -15.76 -26.00
CA ALA A 925 2.81 -15.83 -25.17
C ALA A 925 2.80 -14.77 -24.05
N ASN A 926 2.00 -13.72 -24.22
CA ASN A 926 1.81 -12.62 -23.26
C ASN A 926 0.33 -12.21 -23.20
N TRP A 927 -0.01 -11.36 -22.25
CA TRP A 927 -1.40 -10.98 -22.01
C TRP A 927 -2.02 -10.12 -23.12
N ASP A 928 -1.22 -9.26 -23.81
CA ASP A 928 -1.71 -8.47 -24.96
C ASP A 928 -2.09 -9.37 -26.15
N GLU A 929 -1.35 -10.44 -26.39
CA GLU A 929 -1.64 -11.43 -27.44
C GLU A 929 -2.81 -12.34 -27.09
N ALA A 930 -3.03 -12.59 -25.81
CA ALA A 930 -4.11 -13.45 -25.35
C ALA A 930 -5.46 -12.71 -25.22
N HIS A 931 -5.53 -11.37 -25.35
CA HIS A 931 -6.72 -10.53 -25.13
C HIS A 931 -7.44 -10.12 -26.43
#